data_d05993f427409fb7ec5d1bb8a1e31132
#
_entry.id   d05993f427409fb7ec5d1bb8a1e31132
#
_cell.length_a   1.000
_cell.length_b   1.000
_cell.length_c   1.000
_cell.angle_alpha   90.00
_cell.angle_beta   90.00
_cell.angle_gamma   90.00
#
_symmetry.space_group_name_H-M   'P 1'
#
loop_
_entity.id
_entity.type
_entity.pdbx_description
1 polymer ?
#
loop_
_entity_poly.entity_id
_entity_poly.type
_entity_poly.pdbx_seq_one_letter_code
_entity_poly.pdbx_strand_id
1 'polypeptide(L)'
;MNTPKKTLSLYLRNLLLIISLFISLHTMAGEIPDDVAKNRKDTFESLLFSDPPPLSATLRSILENHFGVDKSPNNHKDVYYVLNIGYVNGKIYDPSSNRFQKVRLRGYTGEDSNHKRITEVNQFVAPQIEAHPGDTVRILLKNNLPADATCLNSHVMQQQTTANKLADKPHCFNGTNLHAHGLWISPTGNSDNVLLSINPGINFEYQYDLSNDIPEGTFWYHSHRHGSTALQVSSGMAGALIIRGNRKPTPTSNGDLSTLLIDPDTGKSYKEHTVLFQQIAYACQGKDGKLKRTQDGKINWSCNPGETGVIESYDQFGPGTWPASGRWTSINGIVLPTFKSQVGDVERWRLIHAGVRETINLTFRKINPKINLNELHKRAYTGNLKKQDAARLVEELCSGETIPFQIVAADGLTMSHTITSEKVTLQPGYRYDLLTIFPSAGGYCMIQPQQPKAGSINSESSAQSLLGFVSVAGKENIPTNAITSTLVNKLTKSAEKFMPENVRAEIVKDIAHVEGKDNHHGILLTKFTPHPGDITEDDVRGQAKQKLVFFVGADQKNNPIFALSHDFSVEKTNGIYMPSKLFIYDPNKVGLTLPLGKAQEWELRSYSVSHPFHIHVNPFQIVAIYDPQGRDVSEPGVVEADGDTQFSGLKGQWKDTILVKTNLLPGDLKKDPKNFYRFVIRTRYKRYIGEFVLHCHILDHEDQGMMENIAVSLPDSVGPSSNLMTEQHHSKMP
;
A
#
# COMPACT_ATOMS: atom_id res chain seq x y z
N MET A 1 71.43 29.77 -18.57
CA MET A 1 70.16 29.25 -19.17
C MET A 1 69.96 27.81 -18.74
N ASN A 2 69.28 27.58 -17.65
CA ASN A 2 68.97 26.23 -17.16
C ASN A 2 67.47 26.09 -16.95
N THR A 3 66.93 25.18 -17.66
CA THR A 3 65.51 24.89 -17.89
C THR A 3 64.81 24.19 -16.74
N PRO A 4 63.48 24.35 -16.61
CA PRO A 4 62.69 23.73 -15.52
C PRO A 4 62.18 22.36 -15.97
N LYS A 5 63.01 21.34 -16.01
CA LYS A 5 62.57 19.92 -16.23
C LYS A 5 62.24 19.14 -14.97
N LYS A 6 62.50 19.67 -13.79
CA LYS A 6 62.24 18.97 -12.52
C LYS A 6 60.85 19.17 -11.93
N THR A 7 60.13 20.25 -12.26
CA THR A 7 58.80 20.56 -11.72
C THR A 7 57.70 19.77 -12.43
N LEU A 8 57.84 19.43 -13.70
CA LEU A 8 56.85 18.69 -14.47
C LEU A 8 56.75 17.21 -14.05
N SER A 9 57.91 16.62 -13.65
CA SER A 9 57.96 15.23 -13.16
C SER A 9 57.29 15.03 -11.80
N LEU A 10 57.32 16.06 -10.93
CA LEU A 10 56.66 16.00 -9.62
C LEU A 10 55.13 16.12 -9.75
N TYR A 11 54.66 16.95 -10.68
CA TYR A 11 53.22 17.10 -10.97
C TYR A 11 52.63 15.84 -11.63
N LEU A 12 53.32 15.24 -12.58
CA LEU A 12 52.89 13.98 -13.18
C LEU A 12 52.89 12.78 -12.18
N ARG A 13 53.85 12.77 -11.27
CA ARG A 13 53.90 11.72 -10.23
C ARG A 13 52.81 11.86 -9.18
N ASN A 14 52.48 13.09 -8.81
CA ASN A 14 51.35 13.35 -7.89
C ASN A 14 49.99 13.15 -8.60
N LEU A 15 49.85 13.47 -9.88
CA LEU A 15 48.65 13.21 -10.67
C LEU A 15 48.41 11.69 -10.86
N LEU A 16 49.49 10.92 -11.12
CA LEU A 16 49.41 9.46 -11.20
C LEU A 16 49.13 8.81 -9.86
N LEU A 17 49.59 9.36 -8.72
CA LEU A 17 49.23 8.91 -7.39
C LEU A 17 47.76 9.23 -7.05
N ILE A 18 47.26 10.37 -7.45
CA ILE A 18 45.83 10.76 -7.27
C ILE A 18 44.96 9.89 -8.17
N ILE A 19 45.34 9.65 -9.41
CA ILE A 19 44.62 8.76 -10.33
C ILE A 19 44.66 7.32 -9.85
N SER A 20 45.78 6.81 -9.31
CA SER A 20 45.82 5.46 -8.72
C SER A 20 45.02 5.36 -7.41
N LEU A 21 44.94 6.43 -6.62
CA LEU A 21 44.04 6.50 -5.47
C LEU A 21 42.55 6.53 -5.89
N PHE A 22 42.21 7.26 -6.97
CA PHE A 22 40.85 7.29 -7.52
C PHE A 22 40.49 5.96 -8.21
N ILE A 23 41.42 5.29 -8.89
CA ILE A 23 41.19 3.98 -9.49
C ILE A 23 41.10 2.89 -8.40
N SER A 24 41.86 2.96 -7.31
CA SER A 24 41.70 2.04 -6.17
C SER A 24 40.43 2.31 -5.35
N LEU A 25 39.84 3.50 -5.43
CA LEU A 25 38.54 3.82 -4.84
C LEU A 25 37.35 3.40 -5.73
N HIS A 26 37.55 3.25 -7.06
CA HIS A 26 36.52 2.81 -8.01
C HIS A 26 36.49 1.29 -8.25
N THR A 27 37.55 0.58 -7.88
CA THR A 27 37.60 -0.90 -7.95
C THR A 27 37.15 -1.59 -6.64
N MET A 28 36.73 -0.82 -5.63
CA MET A 28 36.13 -1.36 -4.40
C MET A 28 34.57 -1.27 -4.40
N ALA A 29 33.93 -1.29 -5.55
CA ALA A 29 32.56 -1.80 -5.66
C ALA A 29 32.54 -3.34 -5.78
N GLY A 30 33.54 -4.01 -5.25
CA GLY A 30 33.57 -5.43 -5.02
C GLY A 30 32.61 -5.79 -3.89
N GLU A 31 31.97 -6.92 -4.00
CA GLU A 31 31.12 -7.56 -2.98
C GLU A 31 31.64 -7.22 -1.58
N ILE A 32 30.81 -6.59 -0.76
CA ILE A 32 31.16 -6.34 0.64
C ILE A 32 31.42 -7.71 1.25
N PRO A 33 32.63 -8.04 1.72
CA PRO A 33 32.92 -9.32 2.34
C PRO A 33 31.95 -9.57 3.50
N ASP A 34 31.57 -10.82 3.75
CA ASP A 34 30.61 -11.17 4.79
C ASP A 34 31.08 -10.74 6.20
N ASP A 35 32.37 -10.61 6.42
CA ASP A 35 32.98 -10.07 7.62
C ASP A 35 32.81 -8.54 7.75
N VAL A 36 32.79 -7.77 6.66
CA VAL A 36 32.49 -6.33 6.67
C VAL A 36 31.00 -6.11 6.92
N ALA A 37 30.14 -6.98 6.41
CA ALA A 37 28.72 -7.00 6.75
C ALA A 37 28.49 -7.30 8.25
N LYS A 38 29.32 -8.18 8.84
CA LYS A 38 29.31 -8.48 10.27
C LYS A 38 29.74 -7.28 11.12
N ASN A 39 30.78 -6.56 10.72
CA ASN A 39 31.22 -5.32 11.39
C ASN A 39 30.23 -4.15 11.25
N ARG A 40 29.44 -4.09 10.15
CA ARG A 40 28.36 -3.10 10.01
C ARG A 40 27.14 -3.36 10.88
N LYS A 41 26.98 -4.59 11.41
CA LYS A 41 25.92 -4.94 12.34
C LYS A 41 26.11 -4.34 13.73
N ASP A 42 27.34 -4.13 14.12
CA ASP A 42 27.68 -3.46 15.38
C ASP A 42 27.52 -1.93 15.26
N THR A 43 27.39 -1.40 14.06
CA THR A 43 27.11 0.02 13.79
C THR A 43 25.66 0.20 13.35
N PHE A 44 24.92 0.86 14.19
CA PHE A 44 23.54 1.32 14.05
C PHE A 44 23.18 1.94 12.67
N GLU A 45 24.19 2.35 11.90
CA GLU A 45 24.03 3.12 10.66
C GLU A 45 23.55 2.30 9.46
N SER A 46 23.71 0.98 9.46
CA SER A 46 23.42 0.15 8.29
C SER A 46 21.94 -0.18 8.09
N LEU A 47 21.09 0.05 9.10
CA LEU A 47 19.64 -0.20 9.05
C LEU A 47 18.85 1.07 9.40
N LEU A 48 19.39 2.25 9.05
CA LEU A 48 18.63 3.49 9.15
C LEU A 48 17.49 3.47 8.14
N PHE A 49 16.33 3.91 8.60
CA PHE A 49 15.19 4.15 7.73
C PHE A 49 15.53 5.26 6.73
N SER A 50 15.09 5.07 5.49
CA SER A 50 15.00 6.13 4.49
C SER A 50 13.65 6.09 3.82
N ASP A 51 13.09 7.26 3.55
CA ASP A 51 11.92 7.39 2.71
C ASP A 51 12.23 6.83 1.31
N PRO A 52 11.23 6.35 0.56
CA PRO A 52 11.44 5.97 -0.82
C PRO A 52 12.00 7.17 -1.59
N PRO A 53 13.06 6.98 -2.40
CA PRO A 53 13.62 8.09 -3.15
C PRO A 53 12.57 8.65 -4.12
N PRO A 54 12.41 9.98 -4.21
CA PRO A 54 11.48 10.57 -5.15
C PRO A 54 11.94 10.28 -6.58
N LEU A 55 10.99 9.93 -7.45
CA LEU A 55 11.25 9.80 -8.88
C LEU A 55 11.48 11.18 -9.47
N SER A 56 12.60 11.37 -10.20
CA SER A 56 12.86 12.63 -10.90
C SER A 56 11.91 12.81 -12.05
N ALA A 57 11.28 13.97 -12.11
CA ALA A 57 10.62 14.43 -13.32
C ALA A 57 11.68 14.62 -14.43
N THR A 58 11.47 13.98 -15.56
CA THR A 58 12.33 14.17 -16.75
C THR A 58 12.16 15.59 -17.25
N LEU A 59 13.29 16.30 -17.49
CA LEU A 59 13.21 17.67 -17.99
C LEU A 59 12.40 17.71 -19.29
N ARG A 60 11.34 18.51 -19.27
CA ARG A 60 10.41 18.75 -20.36
C ARG A 60 11.09 19.00 -21.71
N SER A 61 12.27 19.64 -21.70
CA SER A 61 13.06 19.97 -22.90
C SER A 61 13.50 18.79 -23.75
N ILE A 62 13.63 17.58 -23.19
CA ILE A 62 14.01 16.39 -23.94
C ILE A 62 12.81 15.82 -24.70
N LEU A 63 11.60 15.92 -24.15
CA LEU A 63 10.38 15.38 -24.73
C LEU A 63 9.67 16.39 -25.65
N GLU A 64 9.71 17.68 -25.36
CA GLU A 64 9.19 18.74 -26.25
C GLU A 64 9.88 18.71 -27.63
N ASN A 65 11.15 18.38 -27.69
CA ASN A 65 11.88 18.23 -28.96
C ASN A 65 11.53 16.95 -29.72
N HIS A 66 10.90 15.96 -29.08
CA HIS A 66 10.57 14.68 -29.73
C HIS A 66 9.10 14.54 -30.11
N PHE A 67 8.17 15.17 -29.40
CA PHE A 67 6.73 14.94 -29.54
C PHE A 67 5.90 16.19 -29.81
N GLY A 68 6.50 17.38 -29.94
CA GLY A 68 5.79 18.61 -30.35
C GLY A 68 4.60 18.99 -29.46
N VAL A 69 4.77 18.93 -28.14
CA VAL A 69 3.66 19.18 -27.20
C VAL A 69 3.29 20.65 -27.18
N ASP A 70 2.03 20.92 -27.48
CA ASP A 70 1.42 22.24 -27.51
C ASP A 70 1.40 22.87 -26.10
N LYS A 71 1.73 24.15 -26.01
CA LYS A 71 1.69 24.91 -24.74
C LYS A 71 0.23 25.11 -24.36
N SER A 72 -0.26 24.30 -23.41
CA SER A 72 -1.58 24.55 -22.82
C SER A 72 -1.64 25.95 -22.17
N PRO A 73 -2.65 26.77 -22.47
CA PRO A 73 -2.79 28.12 -21.91
C PRO A 73 -3.18 28.14 -20.41
N ASN A 74 -3.47 27.01 -19.81
CA ASN A 74 -3.86 26.90 -18.41
C ASN A 74 -2.63 26.46 -17.60
N ASN A 75 -2.43 27.01 -16.40
CA ASN A 75 -1.33 26.78 -15.44
C ASN A 75 -1.13 25.31 -15.01
N HIS A 76 -1.58 24.32 -15.78
CA HIS A 76 -1.35 22.90 -15.57
C HIS A 76 0.08 22.53 -15.92
N LYS A 77 0.72 21.78 -15.04
CA LYS A 77 2.07 21.25 -15.30
C LYS A 77 1.95 19.83 -15.83
N ASP A 78 2.54 19.61 -16.99
CA ASP A 78 2.84 18.25 -17.42
C ASP A 78 4.08 17.77 -16.67
N VAL A 79 3.93 16.68 -15.93
CA VAL A 79 5.01 16.05 -15.16
C VAL A 79 5.32 14.70 -15.79
N TYR A 80 6.53 14.52 -16.27
CA TYR A 80 6.96 13.31 -16.98
C TYR A 80 7.87 12.46 -16.12
N TYR A 81 7.55 11.19 -16.03
CA TYR A 81 8.34 10.19 -15.33
C TYR A 81 8.71 9.04 -16.25
N VAL A 82 9.87 8.43 -16.03
CA VAL A 82 10.25 7.15 -16.66
C VAL A 82 10.33 6.09 -15.56
N LEU A 83 9.55 5.04 -15.72
CA LEU A 83 9.53 3.92 -14.80
C LEU A 83 9.94 2.66 -15.56
N ASN A 84 11.05 2.07 -15.17
CA ASN A 84 11.56 0.85 -15.76
C ASN A 84 11.15 -0.36 -14.90
N ILE A 85 10.78 -1.47 -15.54
CA ILE A 85 10.55 -2.75 -14.89
C ILE A 85 11.65 -3.72 -15.32
N GLY A 86 12.21 -4.44 -14.35
CA GLY A 86 13.24 -5.43 -14.60
C GLY A 86 13.54 -6.24 -13.34
N TYR A 87 14.44 -7.21 -13.47
CA TYR A 87 14.97 -7.87 -12.29
C TYR A 87 15.98 -6.98 -11.57
N VAL A 88 15.77 -6.82 -10.28
CA VAL A 88 16.66 -6.11 -9.35
C VAL A 88 17.40 -7.12 -8.51
N ASN A 89 18.73 -7.04 -8.49
CA ASN A 89 19.57 -7.81 -7.61
C ASN A 89 19.89 -6.99 -6.36
N GLY A 90 19.73 -7.59 -5.19
CA GLY A 90 19.98 -6.90 -3.93
C GLY A 90 20.12 -7.87 -2.77
N LYS A 91 20.03 -7.33 -1.56
CA LYS A 91 20.19 -8.11 -0.32
C LYS A 91 19.10 -7.68 0.67
N ILE A 92 18.45 -8.65 1.30
CA ILE A 92 17.50 -8.43 2.40
C ILE A 92 18.09 -8.99 3.67
N TYR A 93 18.08 -8.23 4.77
CA TYR A 93 18.52 -8.71 6.07
C TYR A 93 17.56 -9.76 6.61
N ASP A 94 18.10 -10.88 7.04
CA ASP A 94 17.36 -11.96 7.68
C ASP A 94 17.80 -12.09 9.16
N PRO A 95 17.00 -11.62 10.11
CA PRO A 95 17.30 -11.70 11.53
C PRO A 95 17.51 -13.13 12.05
N SER A 96 16.84 -14.11 11.43
CA SER A 96 16.91 -15.51 11.87
C SER A 96 18.25 -16.18 11.56
N SER A 97 18.88 -15.81 10.48
CA SER A 97 20.22 -16.28 10.08
C SER A 97 21.33 -15.27 10.38
N ASN A 98 20.96 -14.08 10.86
CA ASN A 98 21.85 -12.96 11.14
C ASN A 98 22.76 -12.58 9.97
N ARG A 99 22.22 -12.53 8.76
CA ARG A 99 22.96 -12.20 7.55
C ARG A 99 22.07 -11.53 6.51
N PHE A 100 22.72 -10.86 5.55
CA PHE A 100 22.06 -10.37 4.36
C PHE A 100 21.92 -11.50 3.33
N GLN A 101 20.68 -11.85 2.98
CA GLN A 101 20.35 -12.83 1.96
C GLN A 101 20.33 -12.17 0.58
N LYS A 102 21.08 -12.74 -0.38
CA LYS A 102 21.00 -12.31 -1.79
C LYS A 102 19.60 -12.61 -2.33
N VAL A 103 19.03 -11.66 -3.05
CA VAL A 103 17.72 -11.83 -3.71
C VAL A 103 17.77 -11.22 -5.12
N ARG A 104 16.97 -11.79 -6.03
CA ARG A 104 16.73 -11.31 -7.38
C ARG A 104 15.22 -11.25 -7.60
N LEU A 105 14.66 -10.06 -7.61
CA LEU A 105 13.22 -9.82 -7.61
C LEU A 105 12.83 -8.90 -8.75
N ARG A 106 11.59 -8.99 -9.23
CA ARG A 106 11.02 -7.99 -10.13
C ARG A 106 10.84 -6.68 -9.36
N GLY A 107 11.12 -5.56 -10.01
CA GLY A 107 10.99 -4.26 -9.37
C GLY A 107 10.85 -3.11 -10.34
N TYR A 108 10.30 -2.02 -9.83
CA TYR A 108 10.33 -0.73 -10.51
C TYR A 108 11.64 -0.03 -10.21
N THR A 109 12.20 0.61 -11.22
CA THR A 109 13.42 1.40 -11.11
C THR A 109 13.26 2.72 -11.85
N GLY A 110 13.99 3.74 -11.43
CA GLY A 110 13.95 5.06 -12.03
C GLY A 110 15.21 5.83 -11.68
N GLU A 111 15.17 7.14 -11.78
CA GLU A 111 16.26 8.03 -11.37
C GLU A 111 15.76 8.93 -10.23
N ASP A 112 16.61 9.17 -9.23
CA ASP A 112 16.34 10.15 -8.19
C ASP A 112 16.60 11.59 -8.68
N SER A 113 16.37 12.59 -7.84
CA SER A 113 16.59 14.01 -8.16
C SER A 113 18.05 14.36 -8.54
N ASN A 114 19.00 13.47 -8.31
CA ASN A 114 20.40 13.62 -8.68
C ASN A 114 20.76 12.80 -9.93
N HIS A 115 19.76 12.29 -10.66
CA HIS A 115 19.91 11.40 -11.82
C HIS A 115 20.62 10.07 -11.48
N LYS A 116 20.65 9.69 -10.21
CA LYS A 116 21.19 8.41 -9.78
C LYS A 116 20.13 7.32 -9.92
N ARG A 117 20.51 6.18 -10.50
CA ARG A 117 19.64 5.01 -10.58
C ARG A 117 19.25 4.54 -9.18
N ILE A 118 17.96 4.43 -8.93
CA ILE A 118 17.39 4.04 -7.63
C ILE A 118 17.75 2.59 -7.27
N THR A 119 18.02 1.75 -8.26
CA THR A 119 18.46 0.35 -8.07
C THR A 119 19.77 0.18 -7.31
N GLU A 120 20.61 1.22 -7.22
CA GLU A 120 21.88 1.12 -6.50
C GLU A 120 21.75 1.20 -4.97
N VAL A 121 20.55 1.47 -4.45
CA VAL A 121 20.31 1.73 -3.02
C VAL A 121 19.85 0.49 -2.24
N ASN A 122 19.92 -0.73 -2.77
CA ASN A 122 19.52 -1.98 -2.10
C ASN A 122 18.09 -2.00 -1.55
N GLN A 123 17.19 -1.17 -2.08
CA GLN A 123 15.83 -1.07 -1.60
C GLN A 123 14.87 -1.75 -2.59
N PHE A 124 14.10 -2.72 -2.08
CA PHE A 124 13.01 -3.36 -2.82
C PHE A 124 11.72 -2.57 -2.60
N VAL A 125 11.79 -1.25 -2.79
CA VAL A 125 10.67 -0.33 -2.81
C VAL A 125 10.72 0.48 -4.09
N ALA A 126 9.58 0.67 -4.73
CA ALA A 126 9.49 1.50 -5.92
C ALA A 126 9.69 2.98 -5.58
N PRO A 127 10.16 3.81 -6.53
CA PRO A 127 10.33 5.24 -6.31
C PRO A 127 9.03 5.93 -5.91
N GLN A 128 9.11 6.97 -5.09
CA GLN A 128 7.95 7.81 -4.79
C GLN A 128 7.62 8.73 -5.95
N ILE A 129 6.37 8.72 -6.39
CA ILE A 129 5.83 9.67 -7.37
C ILE A 129 5.10 10.78 -6.61
N GLU A 130 5.34 12.03 -6.98
CA GLU A 130 4.66 13.20 -6.41
C GLU A 130 3.97 14.01 -7.51
N ALA A 131 2.77 14.50 -7.23
CA ALA A 131 2.01 15.35 -8.13
C ALA A 131 1.12 16.31 -7.32
N HIS A 132 0.52 17.28 -8.01
CA HIS A 132 -0.39 18.26 -7.41
C HIS A 132 -1.75 18.22 -8.11
N PRO A 133 -2.81 18.69 -7.45
CA PRO A 133 -4.10 18.91 -8.12
C PRO A 133 -3.94 19.79 -9.37
N GLY A 134 -4.51 19.34 -10.48
CA GLY A 134 -4.41 20.00 -11.77
C GLY A 134 -3.23 19.59 -12.63
N ASP A 135 -2.30 18.76 -12.14
CA ASP A 135 -1.20 18.24 -12.97
C ASP A 135 -1.70 17.16 -13.95
N THR A 136 -1.06 17.08 -15.10
CA THR A 136 -1.10 15.89 -15.96
C THR A 136 0.18 15.09 -15.72
N VAL A 137 0.03 13.91 -15.13
CA VAL A 137 1.16 13.00 -14.83
C VAL A 137 1.32 12.00 -15.96
N ARG A 138 2.47 12.04 -16.65
CA ARG A 138 2.82 11.10 -17.72
C ARG A 138 3.89 10.15 -17.23
N ILE A 139 3.65 8.84 -17.39
CA ILE A 139 4.59 7.80 -16.95
C ILE A 139 4.91 6.91 -18.15
N LEU A 140 6.13 7.02 -18.67
CA LEU A 140 6.64 6.07 -19.64
C LEU A 140 7.07 4.80 -18.91
N LEU A 141 6.22 3.78 -18.94
CA LEU A 141 6.50 2.45 -18.39
C LEU A 141 7.25 1.60 -19.41
N LYS A 142 8.44 1.10 -19.05
CA LYS A 142 9.28 0.24 -19.91
C LYS A 142 9.36 -1.14 -19.29
N ASN A 143 8.75 -2.13 -19.93
CA ASN A 143 8.83 -3.52 -19.46
C ASN A 143 10.09 -4.20 -20.03
N ASN A 144 11.18 -4.19 -19.28
CA ASN A 144 12.47 -4.82 -19.64
C ASN A 144 12.63 -6.24 -19.02
N LEU A 145 11.54 -6.85 -18.56
CA LEU A 145 11.58 -8.25 -18.11
C LEU A 145 11.85 -9.18 -19.30
N PRO A 146 12.45 -10.35 -19.06
CA PRO A 146 12.66 -11.36 -20.10
C PRO A 146 11.35 -11.83 -20.74
N ALA A 147 11.43 -12.26 -22.00
CA ALA A 147 10.30 -12.87 -22.69
C ALA A 147 9.69 -14.00 -21.86
N ASP A 148 8.37 -14.07 -21.85
CA ASP A 148 7.59 -15.06 -21.10
C ASP A 148 6.61 -15.73 -22.08
N ALA A 149 6.84 -17.01 -22.34
CA ALA A 149 6.01 -17.77 -23.30
C ALA A 149 4.56 -17.95 -22.84
N THR A 150 4.27 -17.70 -21.56
CA THR A 150 2.90 -17.77 -21.02
C THR A 150 2.11 -16.48 -21.25
N CYS A 151 2.77 -15.41 -21.70
CA CYS A 151 2.13 -14.18 -22.16
C CYS A 151 1.55 -14.41 -23.56
N LEU A 152 0.31 -14.83 -23.64
CA LEU A 152 -0.38 -15.00 -24.92
C LEU A 152 -0.57 -13.63 -25.60
N ASN A 153 -0.32 -13.57 -26.90
CA ASN A 153 -0.61 -12.38 -27.70
C ASN A 153 -2.10 -12.06 -27.61
N SER A 154 -2.45 -10.83 -27.34
CA SER A 154 -3.83 -10.36 -27.17
C SER A 154 -4.75 -10.72 -28.37
N HIS A 155 -4.20 -10.77 -29.57
CA HIS A 155 -4.94 -11.20 -30.80
C HIS A 155 -5.30 -12.69 -30.82
N VAL A 156 -4.60 -13.53 -30.08
CA VAL A 156 -4.90 -14.99 -29.99
C VAL A 156 -5.96 -15.25 -28.92
N MET A 157 -6.07 -14.37 -27.91
CA MET A 157 -7.07 -14.50 -26.85
C MET A 157 -8.50 -14.26 -27.33
N GLN A 158 -8.69 -13.43 -28.37
CA GLN A 158 -10.02 -13.17 -28.95
C GLN A 158 -10.62 -14.34 -29.78
N GLN A 159 -9.82 -15.32 -30.16
CA GLN A 159 -10.30 -16.40 -31.06
C GLN A 159 -10.37 -17.80 -30.43
N GLN A 160 -10.01 -17.98 -29.16
CA GLN A 160 -10.00 -19.32 -28.58
C GLN A 160 -10.74 -19.44 -27.25
N THR A 161 -11.58 -20.45 -27.15
CA THR A 161 -12.18 -21.03 -25.93
C THR A 161 -11.17 -21.37 -24.82
N THR A 162 -9.87 -21.17 -25.04
CA THR A 162 -8.77 -21.30 -24.07
C THR A 162 -8.59 -20.08 -23.19
N ALA A 163 -9.04 -18.88 -23.59
CA ALA A 163 -8.95 -17.68 -22.76
C ALA A 163 -9.71 -17.86 -21.44
N ASN A 164 -10.90 -18.47 -21.50
CA ASN A 164 -11.71 -18.75 -20.30
C ASN A 164 -11.10 -19.84 -19.39
N LYS A 165 -10.10 -20.61 -19.87
CA LYS A 165 -9.44 -21.64 -19.05
C LYS A 165 -8.26 -21.10 -18.23
N LEU A 166 -7.84 -19.87 -18.46
CA LEU A 166 -6.72 -19.23 -17.76
C LEU A 166 -7.16 -18.08 -16.83
N ALA A 167 -8.44 -17.69 -16.88
CA ALA A 167 -8.95 -16.58 -16.07
C ALA A 167 -8.84 -16.82 -14.55
N ASP A 168 -8.79 -18.09 -14.15
CA ASP A 168 -8.64 -18.53 -12.75
C ASP A 168 -7.23 -19.09 -12.44
N LYS A 169 -6.26 -18.86 -13.32
CA LYS A 169 -4.90 -19.42 -13.17
C LYS A 169 -3.82 -18.38 -13.30
N PRO A 170 -2.87 -18.36 -12.37
CA PRO A 170 -1.69 -17.51 -12.48
C PRO A 170 -0.90 -17.78 -13.77
N HIS A 171 -0.58 -16.73 -14.50
CA HIS A 171 0.14 -16.82 -15.79
C HIS A 171 0.78 -15.49 -16.17
N CYS A 172 1.68 -15.51 -17.16
CA CYS A 172 2.34 -14.33 -17.73
C CYS A 172 3.02 -13.48 -16.66
N PHE A 173 3.92 -14.08 -15.89
CA PHE A 173 4.56 -13.46 -14.74
C PHE A 173 5.43 -12.25 -15.07
N ASN A 174 5.82 -12.12 -16.34
CA ASN A 174 6.61 -11.01 -16.85
C ASN A 174 5.80 -9.99 -17.67
N GLY A 175 4.51 -10.25 -17.95
CA GLY A 175 3.57 -9.24 -18.41
C GLY A 175 3.12 -8.38 -17.24
N THR A 176 2.80 -7.10 -17.47
CA THR A 176 2.49 -6.13 -16.41
C THR A 176 1.50 -5.08 -16.85
N ASN A 177 1.12 -4.21 -15.95
CA ASN A 177 0.48 -2.92 -16.15
C ASN A 177 0.80 -2.00 -14.97
N LEU A 178 0.14 -0.87 -14.86
CA LEU A 178 0.28 0.06 -13.74
C LEU A 178 -1.11 0.49 -13.27
N HIS A 179 -1.35 0.38 -11.96
CA HIS A 179 -2.54 0.87 -11.29
C HIS A 179 -2.17 1.97 -10.30
N ALA A 180 -2.91 3.08 -10.34
CA ALA A 180 -2.81 4.18 -9.38
C ALA A 180 -3.90 4.03 -8.31
N HIS A 181 -3.64 3.18 -7.33
CA HIS A 181 -4.61 2.74 -6.32
C HIS A 181 -5.18 3.90 -5.50
N GLY A 182 -6.48 4.05 -5.57
CA GLY A 182 -7.28 5.05 -4.85
C GLY A 182 -7.37 6.42 -5.54
N LEU A 183 -6.66 6.63 -6.64
CA LEU A 183 -6.66 7.91 -7.35
C LEU A 183 -7.93 8.08 -8.20
N TRP A 184 -8.50 9.30 -8.21
CA TRP A 184 -9.75 9.58 -8.95
C TRP A 184 -9.43 10.03 -10.37
N ILE A 185 -9.17 9.07 -11.22
CA ILE A 185 -8.77 9.28 -12.62
C ILE A 185 -9.55 8.37 -13.56
N SER A 186 -9.44 8.60 -14.87
CA SER A 186 -10.15 7.81 -15.87
C SER A 186 -9.69 6.34 -15.86
N PRO A 187 -10.62 5.37 -15.90
CA PRO A 187 -10.26 3.95 -15.98
C PRO A 187 -10.01 3.47 -17.40
N THR A 188 -9.97 4.34 -18.41
CA THR A 188 -9.95 3.94 -19.83
C THR A 188 -8.76 4.51 -20.58
N GLY A 189 -8.54 4.01 -21.81
CA GLY A 189 -7.47 4.47 -22.68
C GLY A 189 -6.08 4.18 -22.10
N ASN A 190 -5.24 5.19 -22.08
CA ASN A 190 -3.91 5.17 -21.47
C ASN A 190 -3.86 5.78 -20.06
N SER A 191 -5.00 5.94 -19.40
CA SER A 191 -5.08 6.34 -18.00
C SER A 191 -5.01 5.10 -17.10
N ASP A 192 -5.75 5.02 -15.98
CA ASP A 192 -5.70 3.91 -15.03
C ASP A 192 -6.44 2.65 -15.54
N ASN A 193 -6.11 2.22 -16.72
CA ASN A 193 -6.73 1.07 -17.39
C ASN A 193 -6.00 -0.23 -17.00
N VAL A 194 -6.50 -0.91 -15.99
CA VAL A 194 -5.93 -2.17 -15.47
C VAL A 194 -6.25 -3.39 -16.33
N LEU A 195 -7.13 -3.24 -17.34
CA LEU A 195 -7.45 -4.33 -18.30
C LEU A 195 -6.35 -4.49 -19.35
N LEU A 196 -5.37 -3.59 -19.39
CA LEU A 196 -4.22 -3.68 -20.29
C LEU A 196 -3.22 -4.75 -19.83
N SER A 197 -2.56 -5.39 -20.80
CA SER A 197 -1.41 -6.26 -20.56
C SER A 197 -0.22 -5.78 -21.39
N ILE A 198 0.82 -5.28 -20.69
CA ILE A 198 2.05 -4.78 -21.30
C ILE A 198 3.08 -5.90 -21.23
N ASN A 199 3.30 -6.56 -22.36
CA ASN A 199 4.20 -7.69 -22.46
C ASN A 199 5.68 -7.26 -22.40
N PRO A 200 6.62 -8.18 -22.08
CA PRO A 200 8.05 -7.91 -22.13
C PRO A 200 8.51 -7.26 -23.44
N GLY A 201 9.35 -6.24 -23.33
CA GLY A 201 9.87 -5.46 -24.47
C GLY A 201 8.97 -4.32 -24.96
N ILE A 202 7.76 -4.17 -24.39
CA ILE A 202 6.83 -3.08 -24.74
C ILE A 202 7.06 -1.89 -23.82
N ASN A 203 7.03 -0.71 -24.42
CA ASN A 203 6.96 0.57 -23.71
C ASN A 203 5.55 1.13 -23.86
N PHE A 204 4.98 1.63 -22.77
CA PHE A 204 3.64 2.20 -22.74
C PHE A 204 3.62 3.51 -21.95
N GLU A 205 2.97 4.54 -22.47
CA GLU A 205 2.83 5.82 -21.79
C GLU A 205 1.46 5.91 -21.12
N TYR A 206 1.46 5.94 -19.79
CA TYR A 206 0.30 6.29 -18.99
C TYR A 206 0.14 7.80 -18.90
N GLN A 207 -1.12 8.27 -18.90
CA GLN A 207 -1.47 9.67 -18.67
C GLN A 207 -2.54 9.77 -17.61
N TYR A 208 -2.24 10.39 -16.48
CA TYR A 208 -3.16 10.65 -15.40
C TYR A 208 -3.47 12.14 -15.34
N ASP A 209 -4.66 12.53 -15.78
CA ASP A 209 -5.14 13.91 -15.71
C ASP A 209 -5.77 14.16 -14.35
N LEU A 210 -5.02 14.81 -13.47
CA LEU A 210 -5.47 15.13 -12.12
C LEU A 210 -6.35 16.35 -12.14
N SER A 211 -7.61 16.21 -11.76
CA SER A 211 -8.51 17.35 -11.66
C SER A 211 -8.09 18.32 -10.56
N ASN A 212 -8.50 19.61 -10.69
CA ASN A 212 -8.19 20.63 -9.68
C ASN A 212 -8.77 20.33 -8.29
N ASP A 213 -9.80 19.51 -8.22
CA ASP A 213 -10.47 19.11 -6.97
C ASP A 213 -10.06 17.72 -6.45
N ILE A 214 -9.08 17.06 -7.08
CA ILE A 214 -8.54 15.82 -6.54
C ILE A 214 -7.99 16.08 -5.12
N PRO A 215 -8.25 15.20 -4.14
CA PRO A 215 -7.74 15.40 -2.79
C PRO A 215 -6.23 15.28 -2.73
N GLU A 216 -5.62 16.05 -1.83
CA GLU A 216 -4.28 15.70 -1.36
C GLU A 216 -4.35 14.38 -0.61
N GLY A 217 -3.27 13.62 -0.60
CA GLY A 217 -3.25 12.41 0.22
C GLY A 217 -2.20 11.39 -0.14
N THR A 218 -2.29 10.29 0.59
CA THR A 218 -1.40 9.14 0.47
C THR A 218 -2.06 8.06 -0.38
N PHE A 219 -1.66 8.02 -1.64
CA PHE A 219 -2.01 6.98 -2.59
C PHE A 219 -0.78 6.11 -2.86
N TRP A 220 -0.94 5.07 -3.66
CA TRP A 220 0.18 4.22 -4.05
C TRP A 220 -0.04 3.65 -5.44
N TYR A 221 0.97 3.09 -6.06
CA TYR A 221 0.88 2.46 -7.36
C TYR A 221 1.52 1.08 -7.33
N HIS A 222 0.97 0.17 -8.10
CA HIS A 222 1.46 -1.20 -8.20
C HIS A 222 1.05 -1.84 -9.52
N SER A 223 1.64 -2.99 -9.82
CA SER A 223 1.17 -3.81 -10.94
C SER A 223 -0.19 -4.43 -10.61
N HIS A 224 -1.06 -4.52 -11.60
CA HIS A 224 -2.42 -5.04 -11.47
C HIS A 224 -2.79 -5.95 -12.65
N ARG A 225 -1.79 -6.59 -13.26
CA ARG A 225 -2.04 -7.50 -14.37
C ARG A 225 -2.56 -8.82 -13.83
N HIS A 226 -3.82 -9.11 -14.12
CA HIS A 226 -4.49 -10.35 -13.70
C HIS A 226 -3.68 -11.60 -14.04
N GLY A 227 -3.49 -12.48 -13.08
CA GLY A 227 -2.67 -13.69 -13.14
C GLY A 227 -1.20 -13.51 -12.75
N SER A 228 -0.75 -12.28 -12.42
CA SER A 228 0.62 -12.00 -12.00
C SER A 228 0.75 -10.92 -10.92
N THR A 229 -0.35 -10.32 -10.48
CA THR A 229 -0.38 -9.22 -9.50
C THR A 229 0.32 -9.59 -8.20
N ALA A 230 -0.06 -10.71 -7.58
CA ALA A 230 0.51 -11.15 -6.31
C ALA A 230 2.03 -11.35 -6.38
N LEU A 231 2.50 -12.00 -7.44
CA LEU A 231 3.91 -12.30 -7.64
C LEU A 231 4.73 -11.02 -7.85
N GLN A 232 4.22 -10.06 -8.61
CA GLN A 232 4.90 -8.80 -8.90
C GLN A 232 4.92 -7.88 -7.68
N VAL A 233 3.79 -7.68 -7.00
CA VAL A 233 3.71 -6.84 -5.79
C VAL A 233 4.56 -7.42 -4.67
N SER A 234 4.51 -8.73 -4.42
CA SER A 234 5.36 -9.40 -3.43
C SER A 234 6.86 -9.27 -3.75
N SER A 235 7.23 -9.09 -5.02
CA SER A 235 8.61 -8.84 -5.44
C SER A 235 9.09 -7.41 -5.16
N GLY A 236 8.21 -6.48 -4.78
CA GLY A 236 8.53 -5.08 -4.53
C GLY A 236 8.02 -4.11 -5.61
N MET A 237 7.17 -4.57 -6.54
CA MET A 237 6.55 -3.68 -7.55
C MET A 237 5.38 -2.90 -6.94
N ALA A 238 5.71 -2.08 -5.94
CA ALA A 238 4.80 -1.19 -5.23
C ALA A 238 5.53 0.09 -4.79
N GLY A 239 4.93 1.25 -4.99
CA GLY A 239 5.51 2.55 -4.64
C GLY A 239 4.46 3.56 -4.19
N ALA A 240 4.88 4.54 -3.40
CA ALA A 240 4.01 5.62 -2.96
C ALA A 240 3.71 6.59 -4.11
N LEU A 241 2.46 7.04 -4.16
CA LEU A 241 2.01 8.14 -5.01
C LEU A 241 1.40 9.19 -4.09
N ILE A 242 2.07 10.33 -3.95
CA ILE A 242 1.68 11.38 -3.01
C ILE A 242 1.13 12.57 -3.78
N ILE A 243 -0.14 12.88 -3.55
CA ILE A 243 -0.73 14.13 -4.04
C ILE A 243 -0.47 15.21 -3.00
N ARG A 244 0.34 16.20 -3.39
CA ARG A 244 0.74 17.33 -2.54
C ARG A 244 -0.32 18.42 -2.57
N GLY A 245 -0.82 18.82 -1.42
CA GLY A 245 -1.83 19.85 -1.28
C GLY A 245 -1.26 21.20 -0.84
N ASN A 246 -1.84 22.28 -1.38
CA ASN A 246 -1.50 23.65 -1.00
C ASN A 246 -2.72 24.59 -0.96
N ARG A 247 -3.93 24.04 -1.17
CA ARG A 247 -5.18 24.82 -1.18
C ARG A 247 -5.56 25.16 0.25
N LYS A 248 -5.65 26.46 0.56
CA LYS A 248 -6.16 26.90 1.85
C LYS A 248 -7.70 26.83 1.88
N PRO A 249 -8.31 26.48 3.01
CA PRO A 249 -9.76 26.48 3.13
C PRO A 249 -10.36 27.89 3.00
N THR A 250 -11.61 27.95 2.53
CA THR A 250 -12.41 29.17 2.45
C THR A 250 -13.76 28.95 3.13
N PRO A 251 -14.61 29.98 3.29
CA PRO A 251 -15.96 29.76 3.83
C PRO A 251 -16.81 28.75 3.05
N THR A 252 -16.56 28.62 1.74
CA THR A 252 -17.35 27.77 0.82
C THR A 252 -16.62 26.55 0.30
N SER A 253 -15.33 26.40 0.59
CA SER A 253 -14.52 25.26 0.13
C SER A 253 -13.57 24.77 1.20
N ASN A 254 -13.39 23.46 1.28
CA ASN A 254 -12.40 22.84 2.13
C ASN A 254 -11.00 22.99 1.52
N GLY A 255 -10.00 22.99 2.38
CA GLY A 255 -8.60 23.05 2.01
C GLY A 255 -7.90 21.70 2.15
N ASP A 256 -6.61 21.73 1.89
CA ASP A 256 -5.73 20.58 2.05
C ASP A 256 -5.13 20.56 3.47
N LEU A 257 -5.11 19.38 4.10
CA LEU A 257 -4.61 19.20 5.46
C LEU A 257 -3.15 19.68 5.60
N SER A 258 -2.32 19.51 4.57
CA SER A 258 -0.93 19.97 4.56
C SER A 258 -0.79 21.47 4.83
N THR A 259 -1.83 22.28 4.54
CA THR A 259 -1.81 23.72 4.86
C THR A 259 -1.92 24.03 6.36
N LEU A 260 -2.47 23.10 7.12
CA LEU A 260 -2.52 23.13 8.59
C LEU A 260 -1.26 22.53 9.23
N LEU A 261 -0.64 21.54 8.58
CA LEU A 261 0.51 20.81 9.12
C LEU A 261 1.82 21.57 8.95
N ILE A 262 1.83 22.80 9.45
CA ILE A 262 2.98 23.72 9.43
C ILE A 262 3.40 24.01 10.87
N ASP A 263 4.68 23.84 11.16
CA ASP A 263 5.23 24.16 12.47
C ASP A 263 5.11 25.69 12.71
N PRO A 264 4.42 26.12 13.76
CA PRO A 264 4.18 27.55 14.01
C PRO A 264 5.45 28.33 14.34
N ASP A 265 6.49 27.67 14.86
CA ASP A 265 7.72 28.34 15.27
C ASP A 265 8.68 28.52 14.11
N THR A 266 8.79 27.50 13.23
CA THR A 266 9.73 27.52 12.10
C THR A 266 9.09 27.94 10.77
N GLY A 267 7.77 27.84 10.62
CA GLY A 267 7.04 28.08 9.37
C GLY A 267 7.27 27.00 8.30
N LYS A 268 7.87 25.87 8.67
CA LYS A 268 8.08 24.73 7.78
C LYS A 268 7.02 23.67 7.98
N SER A 269 6.75 22.87 6.95
CA SER A 269 5.91 21.68 7.11
C SER A 269 6.50 20.75 8.17
N TYR A 270 5.63 20.09 8.94
CA TYR A 270 6.06 19.03 9.84
C TYR A 270 6.75 17.92 9.05
N LYS A 271 7.66 17.23 9.73
CA LYS A 271 8.40 16.12 9.16
C LYS A 271 7.44 15.01 8.74
N GLU A 272 7.66 14.47 7.56
CA GLU A 272 6.89 13.34 7.04
C GLU A 272 7.77 12.09 6.90
N HIS A 273 7.13 10.92 7.04
CA HIS A 273 7.69 9.62 6.70
C HIS A 273 6.73 8.88 5.78
N THR A 274 7.21 8.41 4.65
CA THR A 274 6.48 7.51 3.76
C THR A 274 6.90 6.07 4.06
N VAL A 275 5.95 5.28 4.56
CA VAL A 275 6.21 3.97 5.18
C VAL A 275 5.43 2.89 4.43
N LEU A 276 6.09 2.18 3.52
CA LEU A 276 5.51 1.04 2.81
C LEU A 276 5.88 -0.25 3.55
N PHE A 277 4.87 -0.91 4.08
CA PHE A 277 5.02 -2.26 4.63
C PHE A 277 4.95 -3.29 3.50
N GLN A 278 5.98 -4.14 3.40
CA GLN A 278 6.08 -5.15 2.35
C GLN A 278 6.37 -6.52 2.96
N GLN A 279 5.76 -7.54 2.38
CA GLN A 279 5.90 -8.94 2.78
C GLN A 279 6.52 -9.73 1.63
N ILE A 280 7.85 -9.68 1.55
CA ILE A 280 8.63 -10.26 0.46
C ILE A 280 8.93 -11.73 0.79
N ALA A 281 8.07 -12.63 0.34
CA ALA A 281 8.12 -14.07 0.62
C ALA A 281 9.09 -14.82 -0.30
N TYR A 282 10.36 -14.40 -0.37
CA TYR A 282 11.35 -15.05 -1.22
C TYR A 282 11.74 -16.44 -0.71
N ALA A 283 11.90 -17.39 -1.65
CA ALA A 283 12.48 -18.70 -1.43
C ALA A 283 13.73 -18.87 -2.28
N CYS A 284 14.72 -19.67 -1.82
CA CYS A 284 15.99 -19.75 -2.50
C CYS A 284 16.02 -20.84 -3.58
N GLN A 285 16.71 -20.51 -4.68
CA GLN A 285 17.01 -21.45 -5.75
C GLN A 285 18.15 -22.39 -5.35
N GLY A 286 18.04 -23.66 -5.77
CA GLY A 286 19.13 -24.60 -5.72
C GLY A 286 20.18 -24.38 -6.81
N LYS A 287 21.18 -25.25 -6.86
CA LYS A 287 22.24 -25.20 -7.87
C LYS A 287 21.71 -25.41 -9.31
N ASP A 288 20.54 -26.01 -9.42
CA ASP A 288 19.83 -26.27 -10.69
C ASP A 288 19.00 -25.04 -11.18
N GLY A 289 19.04 -23.93 -10.45
CA GLY A 289 18.28 -22.72 -10.74
C GLY A 289 16.77 -22.80 -10.44
N LYS A 290 16.30 -23.92 -9.85
CA LYS A 290 14.89 -24.10 -9.47
C LYS A 290 14.66 -23.80 -8.00
N LEU A 291 13.43 -23.45 -7.64
CA LEU A 291 13.01 -23.31 -6.25
C LEU A 291 13.22 -24.63 -5.50
N LYS A 292 13.87 -24.56 -4.35
CA LYS A 292 14.07 -25.74 -3.51
C LYS A 292 12.73 -26.21 -2.94
N ARG A 293 12.53 -27.54 -2.95
CA ARG A 293 11.35 -28.17 -2.40
C ARG A 293 11.72 -29.21 -1.35
N THR A 294 10.80 -29.43 -0.41
CA THR A 294 10.84 -30.53 0.55
C THR A 294 10.46 -31.85 -0.13
N GLN A 295 10.61 -32.96 0.54
CA GLN A 295 10.27 -34.30 -0.01
C GLN A 295 8.77 -34.43 -0.36
N ASP A 296 7.89 -33.70 0.36
CA ASP A 296 6.45 -33.65 0.10
C ASP A 296 6.07 -32.60 -0.95
N GLY A 297 7.05 -32.03 -1.66
CA GLY A 297 6.84 -31.10 -2.78
C GLY A 297 6.59 -29.64 -2.40
N LYS A 298 6.49 -29.30 -1.11
CA LYS A 298 6.28 -27.92 -0.64
C LYS A 298 7.55 -27.07 -0.80
N ILE A 299 7.41 -25.74 -0.73
CA ILE A 299 8.55 -24.83 -0.73
C ILE A 299 9.47 -25.09 0.46
N ASN A 300 10.76 -25.25 0.19
CA ASN A 300 11.79 -25.23 1.21
C ASN A 300 12.30 -23.79 1.39
N TRP A 301 11.88 -23.16 2.47
CA TRP A 301 12.18 -21.76 2.77
C TRP A 301 13.61 -21.50 3.26
N SER A 302 14.39 -22.54 3.57
CA SER A 302 15.76 -22.35 4.04
C SER A 302 16.68 -21.89 2.91
N CYS A 303 17.50 -20.88 3.18
CA CYS A 303 18.48 -20.34 2.24
C CYS A 303 19.89 -20.58 2.78
N ASN A 304 20.71 -21.27 2.01
CA ASN A 304 22.12 -21.46 2.35
C ASN A 304 22.98 -20.25 1.92
N PRO A 305 24.18 -20.06 2.49
CA PRO A 305 25.11 -19.06 2.00
C PRO A 305 25.37 -19.21 0.48
N GLY A 306 25.30 -18.09 -0.26
CA GLY A 306 25.54 -18.06 -1.70
C GLY A 306 24.31 -18.35 -2.58
N GLU A 307 23.23 -18.90 -2.04
CA GLU A 307 21.97 -19.07 -2.77
C GLU A 307 21.25 -17.73 -2.99
N THR A 308 20.44 -17.64 -4.04
CA THR A 308 19.68 -16.45 -4.39
C THR A 308 18.20 -16.67 -4.11
N GLY A 309 17.60 -15.78 -3.34
CA GLY A 309 16.16 -15.73 -3.09
C GLY A 309 15.40 -15.15 -4.29
N VAL A 310 14.28 -15.74 -4.63
CA VAL A 310 13.41 -15.32 -5.75
C VAL A 310 11.94 -15.49 -5.37
N ILE A 311 11.06 -14.82 -6.14
CA ILE A 311 9.62 -15.04 -6.11
C ILE A 311 9.20 -15.42 -7.54
N GLU A 312 8.97 -16.72 -7.77
CA GLU A 312 8.75 -17.30 -9.09
C GLU A 312 7.64 -18.35 -9.12
N SER A 313 6.91 -18.54 -8.02
CA SER A 313 5.84 -19.53 -7.94
C SER A 313 4.71 -19.07 -7.03
N TYR A 314 3.48 -19.35 -7.42
CA TYR A 314 2.29 -19.12 -6.60
C TYR A 314 2.23 -20.01 -5.35
N ASP A 315 2.99 -21.10 -5.31
CA ASP A 315 3.17 -21.89 -4.07
C ASP A 315 3.84 -21.09 -2.93
N GLN A 316 4.39 -19.92 -3.24
CA GLN A 316 4.95 -18.99 -2.24
C GLN A 316 3.87 -18.15 -1.55
N PHE A 317 2.62 -18.24 -2.02
CA PHE A 317 1.45 -17.58 -1.46
C PHE A 317 0.44 -18.63 -0.96
N GLY A 318 -0.57 -18.18 -0.25
CA GLY A 318 -1.60 -19.05 0.30
C GLY A 318 -1.57 -19.10 1.83
N PRO A 319 -2.58 -19.71 2.44
CA PRO A 319 -2.69 -19.80 3.89
C PRO A 319 -1.46 -20.44 4.53
N GLY A 320 -0.93 -19.82 5.60
CA GLY A 320 0.21 -20.34 6.35
C GLY A 320 1.58 -20.20 5.68
N THR A 321 1.69 -19.75 4.42
CA THR A 321 3.00 -19.63 3.73
C THR A 321 3.86 -18.52 4.31
N TRP A 322 3.28 -17.37 4.67
CA TRP A 322 4.02 -16.28 5.27
C TRP A 322 4.66 -16.66 6.61
N PRO A 323 3.93 -17.21 7.60
CA PRO A 323 4.56 -17.72 8.82
C PRO A 323 5.62 -18.82 8.54
N ALA A 324 5.33 -19.74 7.62
CA ALA A 324 6.26 -20.82 7.25
C ALA A 324 7.53 -20.30 6.57
N SER A 325 7.46 -19.18 5.85
CA SER A 325 8.62 -18.58 5.19
C SER A 325 9.70 -18.13 6.17
N GLY A 326 9.32 -17.82 7.40
CA GLY A 326 10.24 -17.23 8.39
C GLY A 326 10.68 -15.80 8.04
N ARG A 327 10.15 -15.19 6.96
CA ARG A 327 10.52 -13.84 6.53
C ARG A 327 9.90 -12.79 7.42
N TRP A 328 10.53 -11.63 7.47
CA TRP A 328 10.10 -10.49 8.27
C TRP A 328 9.48 -9.42 7.37
N THR A 329 8.47 -8.73 7.89
CA THR A 329 7.92 -7.54 7.23
C THR A 329 9.04 -6.50 7.09
N SER A 330 9.25 -6.04 5.87
CA SER A 330 10.15 -4.92 5.60
C SER A 330 9.39 -3.61 5.52
N ILE A 331 10.07 -2.54 5.84
CA ILE A 331 9.59 -1.17 5.66
C ILE A 331 10.52 -0.51 4.64
N ASN A 332 9.98 -0.10 3.51
CA ASN A 332 10.75 0.45 2.39
C ASN A 332 11.92 -0.47 1.97
N GLY A 333 11.68 -1.78 1.97
CA GLY A 333 12.68 -2.80 1.62
C GLY A 333 13.68 -3.13 2.74
N ILE A 334 13.63 -2.45 3.89
CA ILE A 334 14.54 -2.64 5.02
C ILE A 334 13.82 -3.42 6.13
N VAL A 335 14.43 -4.50 6.60
CA VAL A 335 13.95 -5.28 7.75
C VAL A 335 14.46 -4.66 9.04
N LEU A 336 13.57 -4.42 10.00
CA LEU A 336 13.84 -3.78 11.29
C LEU A 336 14.55 -2.42 11.18
N PRO A 337 14.06 -1.47 10.36
CA PRO A 337 14.71 -0.17 10.23
C PRO A 337 14.66 0.64 11.51
N THR A 338 15.57 1.61 11.64
CA THR A 338 15.56 2.61 12.71
C THR A 338 15.28 3.99 12.17
N PHE A 339 14.21 4.60 12.63
CA PHE A 339 13.83 5.98 12.36
C PHE A 339 14.54 6.93 13.32
N LYS A 340 14.78 8.17 12.89
CA LYS A 340 15.29 9.25 13.73
C LYS A 340 14.20 10.28 13.96
N SER A 341 14.00 10.67 15.23
CA SER A 341 13.01 11.66 15.65
C SER A 341 13.60 12.62 16.70
N GLN A 342 12.88 13.70 16.99
CA GLN A 342 13.17 14.63 18.06
C GLN A 342 12.01 14.65 19.07
N VAL A 343 12.31 14.90 20.34
CA VAL A 343 11.28 15.03 21.37
C VAL A 343 10.35 16.19 21.04
N GLY A 344 9.06 15.93 21.08
CA GLY A 344 8.03 16.97 20.92
C GLY A 344 7.76 17.41 19.48
N ASP A 345 8.54 16.92 18.51
CA ASP A 345 8.23 17.18 17.11
C ASP A 345 6.92 16.46 16.72
N VAL A 346 6.08 17.15 15.96
CA VAL A 346 4.96 16.52 15.29
C VAL A 346 5.48 15.88 14.00
N GLU A 347 5.21 14.61 13.82
CA GLU A 347 5.56 13.90 12.60
C GLU A 347 4.31 13.31 11.93
N ARG A 348 4.20 13.44 10.60
CA ARG A 348 3.20 12.76 9.78
C ARG A 348 3.78 11.45 9.25
N TRP A 349 3.18 10.34 9.61
CA TRP A 349 3.55 9.02 9.13
C TRP A 349 2.52 8.54 8.13
N ARG A 350 2.92 8.46 6.86
CA ARG A 350 2.09 7.98 5.75
C ARG A 350 2.29 6.49 5.59
N LEU A 351 1.39 5.70 6.15
CA LEU A 351 1.47 4.25 6.17
C LEU A 351 0.75 3.66 4.96
N ILE A 352 1.43 2.74 4.26
CA ILE A 352 0.91 2.04 3.08
C ILE A 352 1.13 0.55 3.29
N HIS A 353 0.08 -0.26 3.24
CA HIS A 353 0.20 -1.72 3.25
C HIS A 353 0.35 -2.25 1.82
N ALA A 354 1.57 -2.44 1.38
CA ALA A 354 1.93 -2.95 0.05
C ALA A 354 2.27 -4.47 0.09
N GLY A 355 1.64 -5.21 0.97
CA GLY A 355 1.76 -6.67 1.06
C GLY A 355 0.62 -7.39 0.35
N VAL A 356 0.78 -8.71 0.13
CA VAL A 356 -0.16 -9.54 -0.64
C VAL A 356 -1.36 -9.99 0.18
N ARG A 357 -1.16 -10.37 1.46
CA ARG A 357 -2.24 -11.04 2.18
C ARG A 357 -2.26 -10.99 3.72
N GLU A 358 -1.27 -10.46 4.41
CA GLU A 358 -1.25 -10.52 5.88
C GLU A 358 -1.74 -9.23 6.53
N THR A 359 -2.40 -9.33 7.67
CA THR A 359 -2.73 -8.17 8.50
C THR A 359 -1.47 -7.63 9.18
N ILE A 360 -1.28 -6.33 9.17
CA ILE A 360 -0.22 -5.63 9.89
C ILE A 360 -0.84 -4.72 10.95
N ASN A 361 -0.37 -4.85 12.18
CA ASN A 361 -0.68 -3.91 13.24
C ASN A 361 0.57 -3.14 13.62
N LEU A 362 0.43 -1.85 13.90
CA LEU A 362 1.52 -1.01 14.38
C LEU A 362 1.16 -0.36 15.71
N THR A 363 2.07 -0.50 16.66
CA THR A 363 2.07 0.17 17.96
C THR A 363 3.47 0.70 18.24
N PHE A 364 3.58 1.90 18.80
CA PHE A 364 4.84 2.45 19.32
C PHE A 364 4.90 2.25 20.81
N ARG A 365 6.00 1.67 21.29
CA ARG A 365 6.22 1.46 22.73
C ARG A 365 7.64 1.85 23.13
N LYS A 366 7.78 2.56 24.22
CA LYS A 366 9.09 2.92 24.74
C LYS A 366 9.86 1.69 25.16
N ILE A 367 11.18 1.70 24.96
CA ILE A 367 12.04 0.60 25.44
C ILE A 367 12.09 0.59 26.97
N ASN A 368 12.48 -0.55 27.51
CA ASN A 368 12.73 -0.69 28.93
C ASN A 368 13.74 0.38 29.41
N PRO A 369 13.43 1.17 30.45
CA PRO A 369 14.30 2.26 30.91
C PRO A 369 15.68 1.79 31.43
N LYS A 370 15.84 0.50 31.71
CA LYS A 370 17.11 -0.10 32.17
C LYS A 370 18.07 -0.41 31.02
N ILE A 371 17.65 -0.28 29.77
CA ILE A 371 18.47 -0.55 28.59
C ILE A 371 18.51 0.67 27.68
N ASN A 372 19.52 0.76 26.85
CA ASN A 372 19.59 1.74 25.78
C ASN A 372 19.31 1.09 24.40
N LEU A 373 19.14 1.93 23.40
CA LEU A 373 18.82 1.48 22.05
C LEU A 373 19.93 0.62 21.43
N ASN A 374 21.21 0.86 21.78
CA ASN A 374 22.31 0.05 21.30
C ASN A 374 22.23 -1.38 21.82
N GLU A 375 21.86 -1.56 23.09
CA GLU A 375 21.66 -2.89 23.67
C GLU A 375 20.48 -3.62 23.00
N LEU A 376 19.38 -2.89 22.73
CA LEU A 376 18.25 -3.43 21.99
C LEU A 376 18.67 -3.88 20.58
N HIS A 377 19.40 -3.05 19.83
CA HIS A 377 19.93 -3.42 18.52
C HIS A 377 20.87 -4.62 18.57
N LYS A 378 21.78 -4.64 19.54
CA LYS A 378 22.67 -5.77 19.72
C LYS A 378 21.90 -7.07 19.87
N ARG A 379 20.82 -7.10 20.66
CA ARG A 379 20.00 -8.29 20.84
C ARG A 379 19.14 -8.61 19.62
N ALA A 380 18.61 -7.60 18.92
CA ALA A 380 17.80 -7.80 17.73
C ALA A 380 18.61 -8.28 16.52
N TYR A 381 19.86 -7.84 16.39
CA TYR A 381 20.67 -8.10 15.20
C TYR A 381 21.77 -9.16 15.36
N THR A 382 22.09 -9.60 16.56
CA THR A 382 23.19 -10.57 16.78
C THR A 382 22.77 -11.96 17.23
N GLY A 383 21.47 -12.18 17.47
CA GLY A 383 21.03 -13.32 18.26
C GLY A 383 20.23 -14.40 17.55
N ASN A 384 20.45 -14.79 16.29
CA ASN A 384 19.65 -15.83 15.62
C ASN A 384 18.14 -15.68 15.91
N LEU A 385 17.63 -14.46 15.74
CA LEU A 385 16.29 -14.08 16.17
C LEU A 385 15.24 -14.79 15.32
N LYS A 386 14.69 -15.88 15.82
CA LYS A 386 13.52 -16.53 15.21
C LYS A 386 12.26 -15.76 15.58
N LYS A 387 11.20 -15.85 14.77
CA LYS A 387 9.92 -15.17 15.06
C LYS A 387 9.36 -15.50 16.45
N GLN A 388 9.50 -16.71 16.93
CA GLN A 388 9.09 -17.15 18.27
C GLN A 388 9.88 -16.47 19.40
N ASP A 389 11.17 -16.14 19.15
CA ASP A 389 12.02 -15.46 20.12
C ASP A 389 11.78 -13.94 20.09
N ALA A 390 11.25 -13.41 18.99
CA ALA A 390 10.90 -12.01 18.86
C ALA A 390 9.83 -11.59 19.86
N ALA A 391 8.85 -12.43 20.14
CA ALA A 391 7.80 -12.14 21.13
C ALA A 391 8.40 -11.93 22.52
N ARG A 392 9.32 -12.82 22.95
CA ARG A 392 10.03 -12.68 24.22
C ARG A 392 10.92 -11.43 24.24
N LEU A 393 11.60 -11.14 23.12
CA LEU A 393 12.43 -9.94 23.01
C LEU A 393 11.58 -8.67 23.19
N VAL A 394 10.39 -8.63 22.59
CA VAL A 394 9.45 -7.50 22.76
C VAL A 394 9.02 -7.34 24.22
N GLU A 395 8.68 -8.44 24.91
CA GLU A 395 8.29 -8.40 26.33
C GLU A 395 9.41 -7.89 27.23
N GLU A 396 10.64 -8.35 27.01
CA GLU A 396 11.80 -7.98 27.82
C GLU A 396 12.28 -6.54 27.55
N LEU A 397 12.32 -6.15 26.30
CA LEU A 397 13.00 -4.93 25.87
C LEU A 397 12.07 -3.76 25.57
N CYS A 398 10.84 -4.02 25.17
CA CYS A 398 9.86 -3.00 24.78
C CYS A 398 8.74 -2.89 25.83
N SER A 399 9.10 -2.83 27.11
CA SER A 399 8.16 -2.89 28.23
C SER A 399 7.74 -1.51 28.79
N GLY A 400 8.15 -0.43 28.14
CA GLY A 400 7.75 0.93 28.53
C GLY A 400 6.33 1.29 28.06
N GLU A 401 5.98 2.57 28.19
CA GLU A 401 4.65 3.08 27.86
C GLU A 401 4.37 2.99 26.34
N THR A 402 3.13 2.72 26.00
CA THR A 402 2.61 2.82 24.65
C THR A 402 2.33 4.28 24.30
N ILE A 403 2.64 4.68 23.08
CA ILE A 403 2.49 6.06 22.61
C ILE A 403 1.23 6.19 21.77
N PRO A 404 0.26 7.02 22.20
CA PRO A 404 -0.92 7.32 21.41
C PRO A 404 -0.58 8.21 20.21
N PHE A 405 -1.35 8.09 19.14
CA PHE A 405 -1.28 8.91 17.94
C PHE A 405 -2.68 9.25 17.43
N GLN A 406 -2.76 10.18 16.48
CA GLN A 406 -4.00 10.56 15.80
C GLN A 406 -3.99 9.98 14.39
N ILE A 407 -4.98 9.17 14.02
CA ILE A 407 -5.23 8.78 12.63
C ILE A 407 -6.00 9.93 11.99
N VAL A 408 -5.41 10.59 11.01
CA VAL A 408 -5.96 11.83 10.40
C VAL A 408 -6.47 11.64 8.99
N ALA A 409 -6.06 10.55 8.32
CA ALA A 409 -6.53 10.22 6.98
C ALA A 409 -6.61 8.70 6.81
N ALA A 410 -7.57 8.24 6.03
CA ALA A 410 -7.76 6.86 5.63
C ALA A 410 -7.82 6.79 4.10
N ASP A 411 -7.10 5.84 3.51
CA ASP A 411 -7.02 5.59 2.06
C ASP A 411 -6.78 6.88 1.23
N GLY A 412 -5.88 7.75 1.73
CA GLY A 412 -5.52 9.02 1.11
C GLY A 412 -6.47 10.18 1.39
N LEU A 413 -7.57 9.96 2.12
CA LEU A 413 -8.60 10.96 2.33
C LEU A 413 -8.58 11.47 3.78
N THR A 414 -8.46 12.77 3.98
CA THR A 414 -8.54 13.39 5.30
C THR A 414 -9.89 13.09 5.93
N MET A 415 -9.88 12.61 7.17
CA MET A 415 -11.07 12.29 7.95
C MET A 415 -11.71 13.56 8.52
N SER A 416 -13.04 13.57 8.66
CA SER A 416 -13.75 14.69 9.28
C SER A 416 -13.41 14.89 10.76
N HIS A 417 -13.05 13.81 11.42
CA HIS A 417 -12.50 13.78 12.77
C HIS A 417 -11.38 12.75 12.85
N THR A 418 -10.39 12.97 13.68
CA THR A 418 -9.30 12.02 13.89
C THR A 418 -9.74 10.89 14.79
N ILE A 419 -9.03 9.77 14.72
CA ILE A 419 -9.19 8.67 15.69
C ILE A 419 -7.95 8.64 16.58
N THR A 420 -8.14 8.85 17.89
CA THR A 420 -7.07 8.64 18.87
C THR A 420 -6.87 7.14 19.10
N SER A 421 -5.68 6.64 18.88
CA SER A 421 -5.38 5.23 19.03
C SER A 421 -3.94 4.98 19.47
N GLU A 422 -3.69 3.83 20.07
CA GLU A 422 -2.37 3.28 20.36
C GLU A 422 -1.98 2.16 19.39
N LYS A 423 -2.94 1.75 18.53
CA LYS A 423 -2.77 0.67 17.55
C LYS A 423 -3.48 1.05 16.25
N VAL A 424 -2.78 0.90 15.14
CA VAL A 424 -3.41 0.96 13.81
C VAL A 424 -3.32 -0.41 13.14
N THR A 425 -4.45 -0.85 12.56
CA THR A 425 -4.56 -2.11 11.83
C THR A 425 -4.63 -1.84 10.33
N LEU A 426 -3.68 -2.39 9.58
CA LEU A 426 -3.64 -2.27 8.12
C LEU A 426 -3.92 -3.63 7.50
N GLN A 427 -4.86 -3.65 6.56
CA GLN A 427 -5.10 -4.77 5.66
C GLN A 427 -4.42 -4.49 4.30
N PRO A 428 -4.17 -5.49 3.44
CA PRO A 428 -3.62 -5.25 2.12
C PRO A 428 -4.39 -4.14 1.37
N GLY A 429 -3.66 -3.17 0.83
CA GLY A 429 -4.23 -2.01 0.15
C GLY A 429 -4.57 -0.80 1.04
N TYR A 430 -4.64 -0.95 2.36
CA TYR A 430 -4.96 0.17 3.26
C TYR A 430 -3.84 1.21 3.30
N ARG A 431 -4.26 2.46 3.47
CA ARG A 431 -3.38 3.56 3.82
C ARG A 431 -3.96 4.30 5.01
N TYR A 432 -3.09 4.71 5.91
CA TYR A 432 -3.43 5.62 7.01
C TYR A 432 -2.34 6.67 7.18
N ASP A 433 -2.74 7.92 7.43
CA ASP A 433 -1.82 8.94 7.86
C ASP A 433 -1.98 9.16 9.36
N LEU A 434 -0.86 9.10 10.09
CA LEU A 434 -0.82 9.33 11.52
C LEU A 434 -0.13 10.65 11.81
N LEU A 435 -0.61 11.38 12.84
CA LEU A 435 0.18 12.39 13.52
C LEU A 435 0.65 11.83 14.86
N THR A 436 1.94 11.82 15.07
CA THR A 436 2.57 11.30 16.29
C THR A 436 3.55 12.29 16.89
N ILE A 437 3.74 12.19 18.21
CA ILE A 437 4.76 12.92 18.97
C ILE A 437 5.46 11.92 19.88
N PHE A 438 6.79 11.84 19.79
CA PHE A 438 7.56 11.06 20.75
C PHE A 438 7.88 11.91 21.98
N PRO A 439 7.36 11.53 23.16
CA PRO A 439 7.31 12.43 24.32
C PRO A 439 8.62 12.57 25.08
N SER A 440 9.60 11.70 24.87
CA SER A 440 10.87 11.75 25.59
C SER A 440 12.00 11.11 24.78
N ALA A 441 13.23 11.52 25.07
CA ALA A 441 14.42 10.95 24.44
C ALA A 441 14.61 9.46 24.74
N GLY A 442 15.31 8.77 23.85
CA GLY A 442 15.65 7.35 23.98
C GLY A 442 15.13 6.51 22.82
N GLY A 443 15.03 5.21 23.04
CA GLY A 443 14.55 4.27 22.03
C GLY A 443 13.07 3.95 22.16
N TYR A 444 12.44 3.67 21.02
CA TYR A 444 11.09 3.13 20.94
C TYR A 444 11.08 1.94 19.99
N CYS A 445 10.26 0.94 20.30
CA CYS A 445 9.97 -0.18 19.44
C CYS A 445 8.75 0.11 18.58
N MET A 446 8.83 -0.20 17.30
CA MET A 446 7.68 -0.40 16.44
C MET A 446 7.29 -1.87 16.53
N ILE A 447 6.13 -2.15 17.07
CA ILE A 447 5.69 -3.50 17.43
C ILE A 447 4.46 -3.85 16.59
N GLN A 448 4.45 -5.06 16.05
CA GLN A 448 3.21 -5.74 15.70
C GLN A 448 2.74 -6.48 16.95
N PRO A 449 1.70 -6.02 17.66
CA PRO A 449 1.19 -6.68 18.86
C PRO A 449 0.63 -8.05 18.53
N GLN A 450 0.44 -8.88 19.55
CA GLN A 450 -0.25 -10.16 19.40
C GLN A 450 -1.62 -9.95 18.74
N GLN A 451 -1.91 -10.74 17.73
CA GLN A 451 -3.17 -10.68 17.01
C GLN A 451 -4.03 -11.90 17.31
N PRO A 452 -5.29 -11.72 17.76
CA PRO A 452 -6.24 -12.81 17.86
C PRO A 452 -6.70 -13.26 16.46
N LYS A 453 -7.19 -14.50 16.35
CA LYS A 453 -7.69 -15.06 15.08
C LYS A 453 -8.72 -14.16 14.40
N ALA A 454 -9.64 -13.63 15.16
CA ALA A 454 -10.77 -12.85 14.64
C ALA A 454 -10.38 -11.51 14.00
N GLY A 455 -9.29 -10.89 14.44
CA GLY A 455 -8.77 -9.64 13.83
C GLY A 455 -7.82 -9.88 12.66
N SER A 456 -7.49 -11.14 12.34
CA SER A 456 -6.58 -11.51 11.27
C SER A 456 -7.32 -11.84 9.98
N ILE A 457 -6.80 -11.38 8.86
CA ILE A 457 -7.32 -11.68 7.53
C ILE A 457 -7.35 -13.19 7.24
N ASN A 458 -6.36 -13.93 7.73
CA ASN A 458 -6.25 -15.37 7.54
C ASN A 458 -6.96 -16.19 8.63
N SER A 459 -7.66 -15.55 9.58
CA SER A 459 -8.25 -16.20 10.74
C SER A 459 -7.24 -17.02 11.57
N GLU A 460 -5.99 -16.56 11.61
CA GLU A 460 -4.90 -17.15 12.37
C GLU A 460 -4.41 -16.18 13.45
N SER A 461 -4.07 -16.71 14.63
CA SER A 461 -3.43 -15.90 15.67
C SER A 461 -1.94 -15.75 15.35
N SER A 462 -1.38 -14.58 15.60
CA SER A 462 0.07 -14.36 15.51
C SER A 462 0.63 -13.85 16.84
N ALA A 463 1.83 -14.31 17.18
CA ALA A 463 2.59 -13.75 18.30
C ALA A 463 3.04 -12.32 17.97
N GLN A 464 3.28 -11.53 19.02
CA GLN A 464 3.86 -10.20 18.82
C GLN A 464 5.25 -10.29 18.18
N SER A 465 5.61 -9.26 17.40
CA SER A 465 6.88 -9.18 16.70
C SER A 465 7.36 -7.74 16.55
N LEU A 466 8.61 -7.57 16.15
CA LEU A 466 9.19 -6.26 15.85
C LEU A 466 8.98 -5.90 14.36
N LEU A 467 8.68 -4.63 14.10
CA LEU A 467 8.65 -4.02 12.77
C LEU A 467 9.86 -3.09 12.55
N GLY A 468 10.35 -2.46 13.62
CA GLY A 468 11.46 -1.52 13.57
C GLY A 468 11.66 -0.78 14.88
N PHE A 469 12.42 0.31 14.83
CA PHE A 469 12.78 1.11 15.99
C PHE A 469 12.69 2.61 15.68
N VAL A 470 12.53 3.43 16.73
CA VAL A 470 12.67 4.88 16.63
C VAL A 470 13.71 5.34 17.65
N SER A 471 14.69 6.12 17.20
CA SER A 471 15.69 6.80 18.00
C SER A 471 15.29 8.25 18.17
N VAL A 472 14.95 8.65 19.39
CA VAL A 472 14.46 9.98 19.70
C VAL A 472 15.55 10.75 20.45
N ALA A 473 15.98 11.89 19.89
CA ALA A 473 16.93 12.81 20.51
C ALA A 473 16.19 13.99 21.17
N GLY A 474 16.87 14.68 22.10
CA GLY A 474 16.31 15.85 22.80
C GLY A 474 16.47 15.76 24.30
N LYS A 475 15.97 16.77 25.02
CA LYS A 475 16.06 16.87 26.50
C LYS A 475 14.70 17.06 27.17
N GLU A 476 13.68 17.45 26.39
CA GLU A 476 12.34 17.65 26.90
C GLU A 476 11.70 16.35 27.34
N ASN A 477 10.69 16.43 28.19
CA ASN A 477 9.89 15.31 28.62
C ASN A 477 8.42 15.74 28.67
N ILE A 478 7.62 15.24 27.75
CA ILE A 478 6.18 15.48 27.68
C ILE A 478 5.50 14.29 28.35
N PRO A 479 4.61 14.47 29.33
CA PRO A 479 3.83 13.35 29.86
C PRO A 479 3.03 12.66 28.75
N THR A 480 2.98 11.33 28.73
CA THR A 480 2.31 10.57 27.69
C THR A 480 0.82 10.94 27.55
N ASN A 481 0.14 11.23 28.66
CA ASN A 481 -1.24 11.72 28.69
C ASN A 481 -1.41 13.17 28.15
N ALA A 482 -0.32 13.92 27.96
CA ALA A 482 -0.33 15.26 27.40
C ALA A 482 -0.01 15.30 25.89
N ILE A 483 0.22 14.17 25.24
CA ILE A 483 0.58 14.11 23.81
C ILE A 483 -0.54 14.73 22.95
N THR A 484 -1.79 14.32 23.15
CA THR A 484 -2.94 14.85 22.39
C THR A 484 -3.12 16.35 22.61
N SER A 485 -3.04 16.83 23.86
CA SER A 485 -3.17 18.26 24.15
C SER A 485 -1.99 19.07 23.59
N THR A 486 -0.79 18.50 23.56
CA THR A 486 0.38 19.12 22.91
C THR A 486 0.16 19.25 21.41
N LEU A 487 -0.35 18.20 20.74
CA LEU A 487 -0.68 18.24 19.32
C LEU A 487 -1.77 19.29 19.02
N VAL A 488 -2.87 19.28 19.77
CA VAL A 488 -3.95 20.28 19.66
C VAL A 488 -3.39 21.70 19.77
N ASN A 489 -2.55 21.98 20.77
CA ASN A 489 -1.92 23.30 20.94
C ASN A 489 -1.06 23.70 19.73
N LYS A 490 -0.24 22.78 19.20
CA LYS A 490 0.59 23.06 18.03
C LYS A 490 -0.26 23.30 16.76
N LEU A 491 -1.31 22.51 16.53
CA LEU A 491 -2.22 22.71 15.40
C LEU A 491 -3.05 24.00 15.54
N THR A 492 -3.49 24.35 16.74
CA THR A 492 -4.18 25.61 17.01
C THR A 492 -3.28 26.82 16.69
N LYS A 493 -2.04 26.83 17.17
CA LYS A 493 -1.07 27.88 16.84
C LYS A 493 -0.77 27.95 15.33
N SER A 494 -0.69 26.79 14.66
CA SER A 494 -0.56 26.76 13.20
C SER A 494 -1.77 27.38 12.51
N ALA A 495 -2.99 27.02 12.93
CA ALA A 495 -4.22 27.59 12.40
C ALA A 495 -4.29 29.13 12.61
N GLU A 496 -3.98 29.58 13.81
CA GLU A 496 -3.92 31.02 14.15
C GLU A 496 -2.97 31.81 13.24
N LYS A 497 -1.83 31.20 12.91
CA LYS A 497 -0.78 31.87 12.15
C LYS A 497 -0.97 31.77 10.62
N PHE A 498 -1.43 30.67 10.11
CA PHE A 498 -1.36 30.35 8.67
C PHE A 498 -2.72 30.24 7.97
N MET A 499 -3.84 30.06 8.70
CA MET A 499 -5.15 29.95 8.09
C MET A 499 -5.73 31.31 7.70
N PRO A 500 -6.54 31.39 6.63
CA PRO A 500 -7.21 32.60 6.22
C PRO A 500 -8.09 33.16 7.34
N GLU A 501 -8.12 34.49 7.48
CA GLU A 501 -8.81 35.20 8.57
C GLU A 501 -10.32 34.84 8.65
N ASN A 502 -10.96 34.71 7.48
CA ASN A 502 -12.40 34.46 7.36
C ASN A 502 -12.86 33.04 7.74
N VAL A 503 -11.94 32.10 7.97
CA VAL A 503 -12.26 30.72 8.41
C VAL A 503 -11.46 30.29 9.64
N ARG A 504 -10.51 31.13 10.06
CA ARG A 504 -9.56 30.81 11.16
C ARG A 504 -10.27 30.47 12.47
N ALA A 505 -11.25 31.29 12.87
CA ALA A 505 -11.98 31.09 14.11
C ALA A 505 -12.75 29.76 14.16
N GLU A 506 -13.32 29.35 13.02
CA GLU A 506 -14.00 28.06 12.86
C GLU A 506 -13.00 26.90 13.02
N ILE A 507 -11.87 26.96 12.31
CA ILE A 507 -10.84 25.91 12.36
C ILE A 507 -10.24 25.79 13.76
N VAL A 508 -9.92 26.91 14.42
CA VAL A 508 -9.40 26.91 15.79
C VAL A 508 -10.42 26.28 16.75
N LYS A 509 -11.70 26.60 16.59
CA LYS A 509 -12.77 25.99 17.40
C LYS A 509 -12.87 24.49 17.17
N ASP A 510 -12.80 24.03 15.92
CA ASP A 510 -12.85 22.62 15.54
C ASP A 510 -11.67 21.84 16.13
N ILE A 511 -10.45 22.37 16.01
CA ILE A 511 -9.25 21.74 16.56
C ILE A 511 -9.31 21.67 18.09
N ALA A 512 -9.79 22.72 18.75
CA ALA A 512 -9.92 22.78 20.20
C ALA A 512 -11.06 21.91 20.74
N HIS A 513 -11.99 21.54 19.88
CA HIS A 513 -13.13 20.70 20.25
C HIS A 513 -12.72 19.22 20.26
N VAL A 514 -12.10 18.81 21.36
CA VAL A 514 -11.91 17.40 21.69
C VAL A 514 -13.18 16.95 22.38
N GLU A 515 -14.14 16.42 21.61
CA GLU A 515 -15.42 15.99 22.19
C GLU A 515 -15.24 14.84 23.18
N GLY A 516 -15.97 14.99 24.31
CA GLY A 516 -16.38 13.92 25.18
C GLY A 516 -15.48 13.64 26.36
N LYS A 517 -16.13 13.45 27.51
CA LYS A 517 -15.52 12.89 28.72
C LYS A 517 -15.00 11.45 28.53
N ASP A 518 -15.20 10.87 27.37
CA ASP A 518 -14.95 9.47 27.03
C ASP A 518 -13.87 9.29 25.98
N ASN A 519 -12.85 10.12 25.88
CA ASN A 519 -11.59 9.95 25.08
C ASN A 519 -11.68 9.30 23.67
N HIS A 520 -12.88 9.12 23.09
CA HIS A 520 -13.08 8.39 21.85
C HIS A 520 -13.31 9.29 20.62
N HIS A 521 -13.50 10.58 20.80
CA HIS A 521 -13.64 11.52 19.72
C HIS A 521 -12.34 12.30 19.53
N GLY A 522 -11.81 12.29 18.32
CA GLY A 522 -10.58 12.96 17.96
C GLY A 522 -10.77 14.45 17.67
N ILE A 523 -9.75 15.05 17.11
CA ILE A 523 -9.72 16.44 16.66
C ILE A 523 -10.62 16.57 15.42
N LEU A 524 -11.48 17.59 15.34
CA LEU A 524 -12.29 17.87 14.16
C LEU A 524 -11.45 18.52 13.06
N LEU A 525 -11.57 18.00 11.84
CA LEU A 525 -10.87 18.46 10.64
C LEU A 525 -11.84 18.77 9.49
N THR A 526 -13.04 19.24 9.81
CA THR A 526 -14.16 19.42 8.88
C THR A 526 -13.82 20.28 7.66
N LYS A 527 -12.96 21.31 7.82
CA LYS A 527 -12.49 22.18 6.74
C LYS A 527 -11.37 21.57 5.86
N PHE A 528 -11.00 20.34 6.10
CA PHE A 528 -9.93 19.66 5.35
C PHE A 528 -10.38 18.34 4.73
N THR A 529 -11.66 17.99 4.86
CA THR A 529 -12.22 16.81 4.20
C THR A 529 -12.37 17.02 2.70
N PRO A 530 -11.99 16.02 1.87
CA PRO A 530 -11.98 16.19 0.42
C PRO A 530 -13.37 16.10 -0.24
N HIS A 531 -14.35 15.52 0.44
CA HIS A 531 -15.69 15.34 -0.11
C HIS A 531 -16.63 16.49 0.28
N PRO A 532 -17.50 16.94 -0.66
CA PRO A 532 -18.43 18.04 -0.41
C PRO A 532 -19.61 17.66 0.49
N GLY A 533 -19.73 16.43 0.93
CA GLY A 533 -20.81 15.98 1.82
C GLY A 533 -21.08 14.47 1.70
N ASP A 534 -21.83 13.99 2.69
CA ASP A 534 -22.21 12.59 2.79
C ASP A 534 -23.20 12.19 1.70
N ILE A 535 -23.20 10.91 1.34
CA ILE A 535 -24.27 10.33 0.52
C ILE A 535 -25.40 9.94 1.47
N THR A 536 -26.47 10.71 1.42
CA THR A 536 -27.62 10.59 2.34
C THR A 536 -28.54 9.42 1.97
N GLU A 537 -29.50 9.11 2.86
CA GLU A 537 -30.58 8.14 2.59
C GLU A 537 -31.46 8.60 1.40
N ASP A 538 -31.66 9.90 1.26
CA ASP A 538 -32.46 10.47 0.16
C ASP A 538 -31.77 10.28 -1.20
N ASP A 539 -30.42 10.32 -1.25
CA ASP A 539 -29.64 10.10 -2.47
C ASP A 539 -29.79 8.68 -3.04
N VAL A 540 -30.02 7.70 -2.17
CA VAL A 540 -30.16 6.27 -2.54
C VAL A 540 -31.60 5.79 -2.56
N ARG A 541 -32.56 6.66 -2.17
CA ARG A 541 -33.98 6.29 -2.12
C ARG A 541 -34.50 5.86 -3.49
N GLY A 542 -35.14 4.69 -3.52
CA GLY A 542 -35.66 4.09 -4.75
C GLY A 542 -34.62 3.48 -5.69
N GLN A 543 -33.35 3.49 -5.30
CA GLN A 543 -32.29 2.75 -6.01
C GLN A 543 -32.24 1.30 -5.52
N ALA A 544 -31.88 0.38 -6.41
CA ALA A 544 -31.63 -1.01 -6.03
C ALA A 544 -30.33 -1.08 -5.19
N LYS A 545 -30.41 -1.77 -4.06
CA LYS A 545 -29.22 -2.08 -3.25
C LYS A 545 -28.36 -3.11 -3.96
N GLN A 546 -27.09 -2.83 -4.10
CA GLN A 546 -26.12 -3.76 -4.63
C GLN A 546 -25.74 -4.78 -3.54
N LYS A 547 -25.52 -6.02 -3.92
CA LYS A 547 -25.10 -7.09 -3.02
C LYS A 547 -23.79 -7.65 -3.53
N LEU A 548 -22.87 -7.94 -2.64
CA LEU A 548 -21.64 -8.64 -2.97
C LEU A 548 -21.24 -9.62 -1.88
N VAL A 549 -20.96 -10.84 -2.28
CA VAL A 549 -20.48 -11.91 -1.40
C VAL A 549 -19.13 -12.39 -1.87
N PHE A 550 -18.18 -12.47 -0.96
CA PHE A 550 -16.88 -13.12 -1.15
C PHE A 550 -16.97 -14.57 -0.69
N PHE A 551 -16.43 -15.48 -1.47
CA PHE A 551 -16.47 -16.91 -1.15
C PHE A 551 -15.20 -17.63 -1.60
N VAL A 552 -14.61 -18.39 -0.69
CA VAL A 552 -13.58 -19.38 -0.95
C VAL A 552 -14.15 -20.77 -0.65
N GLY A 553 -14.05 -21.66 -1.60
CA GLY A 553 -14.51 -23.04 -1.50
C GLY A 553 -13.62 -23.99 -2.28
N ALA A 554 -14.15 -25.15 -2.61
CA ALA A 554 -13.48 -26.13 -3.44
C ALA A 554 -14.45 -26.73 -4.48
N ASP A 555 -13.92 -27.04 -5.66
CA ASP A 555 -14.65 -27.78 -6.69
C ASP A 555 -14.73 -29.28 -6.36
N GLN A 556 -15.38 -30.06 -7.26
CA GLN A 556 -15.52 -31.51 -7.10
C GLN A 556 -14.20 -32.28 -7.07
N LYS A 557 -13.12 -31.66 -7.56
CA LYS A 557 -11.76 -32.24 -7.60
C LYS A 557 -10.90 -31.73 -6.44
N ASN A 558 -11.51 -30.99 -5.50
CA ASN A 558 -10.84 -30.36 -4.38
C ASN A 558 -9.86 -29.24 -4.78
N ASN A 559 -10.02 -28.63 -5.98
CA ASN A 559 -9.29 -27.41 -6.32
C ASN A 559 -9.95 -26.21 -5.65
N PRO A 560 -9.19 -25.23 -5.16
CA PRO A 560 -9.73 -24.03 -4.57
C PRO A 560 -10.55 -23.22 -5.59
N ILE A 561 -11.66 -22.66 -5.14
CA ILE A 561 -12.48 -21.71 -5.90
C ILE A 561 -12.43 -20.37 -5.17
N PHE A 562 -12.05 -19.32 -5.92
CA PHE A 562 -12.08 -17.93 -5.48
C PHE A 562 -13.15 -17.21 -6.30
N ALA A 563 -14.28 -16.89 -5.68
CA ALA A 563 -15.46 -16.44 -6.41
C ALA A 563 -16.20 -15.32 -5.72
N LEU A 564 -17.03 -14.63 -6.47
CA LEU A 564 -17.99 -13.62 -6.04
C LEU A 564 -19.42 -14.04 -6.31
N SER A 565 -20.39 -13.40 -5.65
CA SER A 565 -21.82 -13.53 -5.96
C SER A 565 -22.56 -12.24 -5.65
N HIS A 566 -23.57 -11.91 -6.46
CA HIS A 566 -24.53 -10.84 -6.19
C HIS A 566 -25.82 -11.34 -5.49
N ASP A 567 -25.78 -12.55 -4.97
CA ASP A 567 -26.92 -13.17 -4.30
C ASP A 567 -26.54 -13.65 -2.89
N PHE A 568 -27.32 -13.28 -1.89
CA PHE A 568 -27.11 -13.71 -0.51
C PHE A 568 -27.69 -15.09 -0.23
N SER A 569 -28.46 -15.68 -1.14
CA SER A 569 -29.00 -17.02 -1.00
C SER A 569 -27.90 -18.07 -1.04
N VAL A 570 -28.15 -19.18 -0.37
CA VAL A 570 -27.22 -20.30 -0.24
C VAL A 570 -27.89 -21.57 -0.73
N GLU A 571 -27.19 -22.31 -1.55
CA GLU A 571 -27.63 -23.60 -2.07
C GLU A 571 -26.65 -24.71 -1.69
N LYS A 572 -27.13 -25.96 -1.73
CA LYS A 572 -26.31 -27.12 -1.44
C LYS A 572 -25.92 -27.80 -2.75
N THR A 573 -24.64 -27.70 -3.08
CA THR A 573 -24.07 -28.32 -4.30
C THR A 573 -23.06 -29.38 -3.85
N ASN A 574 -23.26 -30.63 -4.29
CA ASN A 574 -22.39 -31.78 -3.94
C ASN A 574 -22.15 -31.96 -2.43
N GLY A 575 -23.18 -31.70 -1.62
CA GLY A 575 -23.07 -31.87 -0.17
C GLY A 575 -22.53 -30.66 0.59
N ILE A 576 -21.97 -29.66 -0.09
CA ILE A 576 -21.40 -28.44 0.49
C ILE A 576 -22.33 -27.26 0.25
N TYR A 577 -22.53 -26.44 1.26
CA TYR A 577 -23.25 -25.18 1.12
C TYR A 577 -22.36 -24.10 0.54
N MET A 578 -22.86 -23.39 -0.48
CA MET A 578 -22.18 -22.28 -1.14
C MET A 578 -23.16 -21.19 -1.55
N PRO A 579 -22.73 -19.94 -1.78
CA PRO A 579 -23.58 -18.89 -2.32
C PRO A 579 -24.17 -19.33 -3.66
N SER A 580 -25.43 -18.99 -3.90
CA SER A 580 -26.04 -19.17 -5.22
C SER A 580 -25.39 -18.27 -6.24
N LYS A 581 -25.40 -18.66 -7.51
CA LYS A 581 -24.93 -17.84 -8.64
C LYS A 581 -23.48 -17.35 -8.47
N LEU A 582 -22.60 -18.23 -8.00
CA LEU A 582 -21.18 -17.94 -7.96
C LEU A 582 -20.64 -17.67 -9.36
N PHE A 583 -19.75 -16.71 -9.47
CA PHE A 583 -18.95 -16.47 -10.68
C PHE A 583 -17.47 -16.26 -10.33
N ILE A 584 -16.63 -16.68 -11.24
CA ILE A 584 -15.19 -16.45 -11.27
C ILE A 584 -14.94 -15.41 -12.35
N TYR A 585 -13.91 -14.60 -12.19
CA TYR A 585 -13.57 -13.54 -13.13
C TYR A 585 -13.54 -14.01 -14.59
N ASP A 586 -14.20 -13.26 -15.44
CA ASP A 586 -14.17 -13.40 -16.89
C ASP A 586 -13.88 -12.03 -17.51
N PRO A 587 -12.68 -11.82 -18.10
CA PRO A 587 -12.28 -10.51 -18.63
C PRO A 587 -13.18 -10.00 -19.77
N ASN A 588 -14.03 -10.86 -20.33
CA ASN A 588 -14.94 -10.52 -21.43
C ASN A 588 -16.36 -10.18 -20.94
N LYS A 589 -16.59 -10.19 -19.64
CA LYS A 589 -17.91 -9.93 -19.05
C LYS A 589 -17.87 -8.73 -18.12
N VAL A 590 -18.80 -7.80 -18.35
CA VAL A 590 -19.19 -6.79 -17.38
C VAL A 590 -20.27 -7.38 -16.50
N GLY A 591 -19.98 -7.56 -15.20
CA GLY A 591 -20.93 -8.15 -14.26
C GLY A 591 -21.97 -7.15 -13.78
N LEU A 592 -21.59 -5.87 -13.65
CA LEU A 592 -22.48 -4.81 -13.15
C LEU A 592 -22.28 -3.51 -13.94
N THR A 593 -23.38 -2.88 -14.33
CA THR A 593 -23.37 -1.52 -14.92
C THR A 593 -24.02 -0.53 -13.97
N LEU A 594 -23.31 0.53 -13.65
CA LEU A 594 -23.75 1.60 -12.76
C LEU A 594 -24.04 2.88 -13.55
N PRO A 595 -25.15 3.59 -13.27
CA PRO A 595 -25.44 4.86 -13.93
C PRO A 595 -24.60 6.01 -13.36
N LEU A 596 -23.97 6.77 -14.24
CA LEU A 596 -23.19 7.96 -13.88
C LEU A 596 -24.07 8.97 -13.10
N GLY A 597 -23.55 9.54 -12.03
CA GLY A 597 -24.21 10.54 -11.20
C GLY A 597 -25.15 9.98 -10.13
N LYS A 598 -25.58 8.72 -10.24
CA LYS A 598 -26.48 8.11 -9.26
C LYS A 598 -25.70 7.52 -8.09
N ALA A 599 -26.20 7.75 -6.88
CA ALA A 599 -25.65 7.10 -5.69
C ALA A 599 -26.05 5.63 -5.65
N GLN A 600 -25.16 4.78 -5.15
CA GLN A 600 -25.39 3.35 -4.97
C GLN A 600 -25.13 2.98 -3.52
N GLU A 601 -26.03 2.21 -2.92
CA GLU A 601 -25.81 1.57 -1.63
C GLU A 601 -25.49 0.10 -1.84
N TRP A 602 -24.43 -0.37 -1.17
CA TRP A 602 -23.96 -1.73 -1.25
C TRP A 602 -24.04 -2.42 0.11
N GLU A 603 -24.40 -3.69 0.12
CA GLU A 603 -24.19 -4.56 1.27
C GLU A 603 -23.16 -5.63 0.89
N LEU A 604 -22.03 -5.64 1.63
CA LEU A 604 -20.94 -6.58 1.41
C LEU A 604 -20.95 -7.62 2.52
N ARG A 605 -20.71 -8.89 2.15
CA ARG A 605 -20.58 -10.02 3.06
C ARG A 605 -19.43 -10.92 2.65
N SER A 606 -18.89 -11.66 3.61
CA SER A 606 -18.03 -12.80 3.31
C SER A 606 -18.61 -14.08 3.92
N TYR A 607 -18.72 -15.13 3.11
CA TYR A 607 -19.24 -16.43 3.54
C TYR A 607 -18.13 -17.45 3.76
N SER A 608 -16.89 -17.10 3.54
CA SER A 608 -15.73 -17.93 3.87
C SER A 608 -14.47 -17.08 3.85
N VAL A 609 -13.74 -17.06 4.95
CA VAL A 609 -12.58 -16.21 5.26
C VAL A 609 -12.83 -14.72 5.05
N SER A 610 -12.01 -13.87 5.61
CA SER A 610 -12.16 -12.41 5.48
C SER A 610 -11.46 -11.91 4.23
N HIS A 611 -12.05 -10.89 3.55
CA HIS A 611 -11.51 -10.35 2.30
C HIS A 611 -11.49 -8.82 2.32
N PRO A 612 -10.37 -8.16 2.03
CA PRO A 612 -10.36 -6.73 1.76
C PRO A 612 -11.06 -6.48 0.42
N PHE A 613 -12.21 -5.83 0.46
CA PHE A 613 -12.90 -5.33 -0.73
C PHE A 613 -12.24 -4.05 -1.20
N HIS A 614 -11.91 -3.97 -2.48
CA HIS A 614 -11.47 -2.76 -3.14
C HIS A 614 -12.29 -2.51 -4.41
N ILE A 615 -12.55 -1.23 -4.70
CA ILE A 615 -13.23 -0.79 -5.92
C ILE A 615 -12.51 0.41 -6.51
N HIS A 616 -12.26 0.40 -7.81
CA HIS A 616 -11.51 1.40 -8.52
C HIS A 616 -12.29 2.70 -8.77
N VAL A 617 -11.58 3.73 -9.20
CA VAL A 617 -12.05 5.06 -9.66
C VAL A 617 -12.51 5.96 -8.52
N ASN A 618 -13.46 5.53 -7.70
CA ASN A 618 -14.04 6.36 -6.64
C ASN A 618 -14.04 5.65 -5.30
N PRO A 619 -13.83 6.38 -4.20
CA PRO A 619 -14.01 5.84 -2.86
C PRO A 619 -15.49 5.62 -2.55
N PHE A 620 -15.73 4.94 -1.46
CA PHE A 620 -17.05 4.74 -0.84
C PHE A 620 -17.07 5.31 0.58
N GLN A 621 -18.25 5.72 1.03
CA GLN A 621 -18.52 6.13 2.40
C GLN A 621 -19.02 4.95 3.22
N ILE A 622 -18.49 4.75 4.42
CA ILE A 622 -18.97 3.74 5.35
C ILE A 622 -20.23 4.25 6.04
N VAL A 623 -21.34 3.52 5.88
CA VAL A 623 -22.64 3.84 6.50
C VAL A 623 -22.79 3.13 7.83
N ALA A 624 -22.52 1.83 7.85
CA ALA A 624 -22.56 0.99 9.04
C ALA A 624 -21.78 -0.31 8.82
N ILE A 625 -21.23 -0.85 9.90
CA ILE A 625 -20.61 -2.17 9.92
C ILE A 625 -21.25 -2.95 11.07
N TYR A 626 -22.11 -3.90 10.74
CA TYR A 626 -22.79 -4.71 11.73
C TYR A 626 -22.02 -5.99 12.03
N ASP A 627 -21.73 -6.23 13.31
CA ASP A 627 -21.16 -7.48 13.77
C ASP A 627 -22.22 -8.63 13.78
N PRO A 628 -21.84 -9.89 14.06
CA PRO A 628 -22.77 -11.01 14.15
C PRO A 628 -23.89 -10.86 15.20
N GLN A 629 -23.75 -9.96 16.15
CA GLN A 629 -24.76 -9.63 17.16
C GLN A 629 -25.68 -8.48 16.70
N GLY A 630 -25.44 -7.90 15.54
CA GLY A 630 -26.22 -6.79 14.98
C GLY A 630 -25.84 -5.41 15.52
N ARG A 631 -24.72 -5.28 16.26
CA ARG A 631 -24.22 -3.99 16.74
C ARG A 631 -23.46 -3.28 15.62
N ASP A 632 -23.62 -1.98 15.49
CA ASP A 632 -22.82 -1.16 14.57
C ASP A 632 -21.44 -0.91 15.19
N VAL A 633 -20.44 -1.65 14.73
CA VAL A 633 -19.06 -1.56 15.22
C VAL A 633 -18.23 -0.46 14.52
N SER A 634 -18.84 0.28 13.58
CA SER A 634 -18.23 1.45 12.96
C SER A 634 -18.40 2.74 13.77
N GLU A 635 -19.30 2.74 14.76
CA GLU A 635 -19.47 3.84 15.70
C GLU A 635 -18.21 4.09 16.52
N PRO A 636 -17.92 5.35 16.88
CA PRO A 636 -16.76 5.68 17.71
C PRO A 636 -16.79 4.94 19.06
N GLY A 637 -15.64 4.42 19.48
CA GLY A 637 -15.46 3.77 20.79
C GLY A 637 -16.07 2.37 20.94
N VAL A 638 -16.72 1.84 19.91
CA VAL A 638 -17.26 0.47 19.97
C VAL A 638 -16.12 -0.54 19.78
N VAL A 639 -16.07 -1.48 20.71
CA VAL A 639 -15.16 -2.63 20.68
C VAL A 639 -15.96 -3.88 20.32
N GLU A 640 -15.49 -4.66 19.37
CA GLU A 640 -16.11 -5.93 19.01
C GLU A 640 -16.05 -6.95 20.15
N ALA A 641 -16.87 -7.97 20.10
CA ALA A 641 -16.93 -9.00 21.16
C ALA A 641 -15.59 -9.76 21.32
N ASP A 642 -14.78 -9.84 20.27
CA ASP A 642 -13.46 -10.45 20.24
C ASP A 642 -12.31 -9.48 20.60
N GLY A 643 -12.62 -8.23 20.96
CA GLY A 643 -11.67 -7.19 21.32
C GLY A 643 -11.07 -6.44 20.14
N ASP A 644 -11.52 -6.69 18.90
CA ASP A 644 -11.06 -5.94 17.73
C ASP A 644 -11.65 -4.52 17.74
N THR A 645 -10.89 -3.57 17.28
CA THR A 645 -11.25 -2.14 17.23
C THR A 645 -10.99 -1.52 15.84
N GLN A 646 -10.65 -2.33 14.84
CA GLN A 646 -10.22 -1.84 13.54
C GLN A 646 -11.29 -1.02 12.80
N PHE A 647 -12.56 -1.22 13.12
CA PHE A 647 -13.68 -0.50 12.50
C PHE A 647 -14.19 0.68 13.32
N SER A 648 -13.82 0.77 14.59
CA SER A 648 -14.28 1.82 15.50
C SER A 648 -13.94 3.22 14.98
N GLY A 649 -14.94 4.11 14.88
CA GLY A 649 -14.80 5.47 14.39
C GLY A 649 -14.79 5.60 12.86
N LEU A 650 -15.05 4.53 12.10
CA LEU A 650 -15.09 4.59 10.64
C LEU A 650 -16.45 5.01 10.08
N LYS A 651 -17.51 5.08 10.87
CA LYS A 651 -18.83 5.54 10.41
C LYS A 651 -18.75 6.94 9.81
N GLY A 652 -19.30 7.10 8.61
CA GLY A 652 -19.24 8.36 7.86
C GLY A 652 -17.91 8.63 7.16
N GLN A 653 -16.85 7.87 7.44
CA GLN A 653 -15.55 8.07 6.80
C GLN A 653 -15.52 7.46 5.39
N TRP A 654 -14.64 8.03 4.56
CA TRP A 654 -14.42 7.60 3.20
C TRP A 654 -13.21 6.69 3.10
N LYS A 655 -13.36 5.58 2.36
CA LYS A 655 -12.31 4.61 2.07
C LYS A 655 -12.46 4.08 0.64
N ASP A 656 -11.43 3.47 0.11
CA ASP A 656 -11.49 2.71 -1.14
C ASP A 656 -11.27 1.21 -0.93
N THR A 657 -10.79 0.83 0.25
CA THR A 657 -10.53 -0.56 0.63
C THR A 657 -11.05 -0.83 2.03
N ILE A 658 -11.82 -1.91 2.22
CA ILE A 658 -12.34 -2.31 3.55
C ILE A 658 -12.31 -3.83 3.73
N LEU A 659 -11.81 -4.33 4.87
CA LEU A 659 -11.88 -5.74 5.21
C LEU A 659 -13.33 -6.17 5.45
N VAL A 660 -13.87 -6.98 4.57
CA VAL A 660 -15.17 -7.65 4.78
C VAL A 660 -14.90 -8.87 5.66
N LYS A 661 -15.02 -8.65 6.96
CA LYS A 661 -14.72 -9.63 8.02
C LYS A 661 -15.75 -10.74 8.09
N THR A 662 -15.34 -11.94 8.44
CA THR A 662 -16.21 -13.07 8.73
C THR A 662 -15.57 -13.98 9.78
N ASN A 663 -16.44 -14.70 10.51
CA ASN A 663 -16.02 -15.76 11.43
C ASN A 663 -16.17 -17.17 10.79
N LEU A 664 -16.59 -17.23 9.52
CA LEU A 664 -16.79 -18.50 8.82
C LEU A 664 -15.49 -18.97 8.17
N LEU A 665 -15.14 -20.21 8.39
CA LEU A 665 -14.07 -20.91 7.69
C LEU A 665 -14.64 -21.68 6.48
N PRO A 666 -13.80 -22.14 5.54
CA PRO A 666 -14.24 -23.01 4.45
C PRO A 666 -14.98 -24.24 5.00
N GLY A 667 -16.21 -24.47 4.52
CA GLY A 667 -17.07 -25.56 4.98
C GLY A 667 -18.03 -25.23 6.14
N ASP A 668 -17.90 -24.08 6.80
CA ASP A 668 -18.79 -23.67 7.90
C ASP A 668 -20.14 -23.14 7.43
N LEU A 669 -20.28 -22.77 6.16
CA LEU A 669 -21.49 -22.20 5.60
C LEU A 669 -22.65 -23.19 5.71
N LYS A 670 -23.81 -22.72 6.19
CA LYS A 670 -25.05 -23.50 6.41
C LYS A 670 -26.16 -22.98 5.48
N LYS A 671 -27.24 -23.74 5.36
CA LYS A 671 -28.40 -23.40 4.53
C LYS A 671 -29.00 -22.02 4.82
N ASP A 672 -29.00 -21.60 6.06
CA ASP A 672 -29.50 -20.30 6.51
C ASP A 672 -28.41 -19.66 7.39
N PRO A 673 -27.43 -19.00 6.77
CA PRO A 673 -26.35 -18.42 7.52
C PRO A 673 -26.88 -17.24 8.34
N LYS A 674 -26.78 -17.37 9.67
CA LYS A 674 -27.09 -16.31 10.63
C LYS A 674 -25.79 -15.87 11.29
N ASN A 675 -25.82 -14.68 11.87
CA ASN A 675 -24.73 -14.19 12.67
C ASN A 675 -23.42 -13.98 11.87
N PHE A 676 -23.48 -13.23 10.79
CA PHE A 676 -22.32 -12.79 10.01
C PHE A 676 -22.22 -11.26 9.99
N TYR A 677 -21.04 -10.77 9.65
CA TYR A 677 -20.80 -9.34 9.43
C TYR A 677 -21.54 -8.84 8.19
N ARG A 678 -22.05 -7.59 8.25
CA ARG A 678 -22.69 -6.88 7.14
C ARG A 678 -22.07 -5.50 7.02
N PHE A 679 -21.49 -5.20 5.89
CA PHE A 679 -20.87 -3.91 5.60
C PHE A 679 -21.78 -3.12 4.68
N VAL A 680 -22.29 -1.98 5.14
CA VAL A 680 -23.12 -1.08 4.34
C VAL A 680 -22.29 0.12 3.95
N ILE A 681 -22.12 0.32 2.65
CA ILE A 681 -21.33 1.40 2.07
C ILE A 681 -22.11 2.12 0.99
N ARG A 682 -21.75 3.37 0.69
CA ARG A 682 -22.32 4.16 -0.40
C ARG A 682 -21.24 4.73 -1.27
N THR A 683 -21.47 4.73 -2.60
CA THR A 683 -20.58 5.36 -3.58
C THR A 683 -21.36 6.09 -4.64
N ARG A 684 -20.73 7.05 -5.34
CA ARG A 684 -21.31 7.80 -6.44
C ARG A 684 -20.26 8.15 -7.46
N TYR A 685 -20.37 7.59 -8.65
CA TYR A 685 -19.50 7.92 -9.79
C TYR A 685 -20.04 9.16 -10.49
N LYS A 686 -19.26 10.25 -10.53
CA LYS A 686 -19.71 11.55 -11.07
C LYS A 686 -18.98 11.99 -12.33
N ARG A 687 -17.85 11.38 -12.66
CA ARG A 687 -16.90 11.98 -13.60
C ARG A 687 -16.58 11.08 -14.78
N TYR A 688 -16.27 9.83 -14.54
CA TYR A 688 -15.76 8.93 -15.55
C TYR A 688 -16.75 7.84 -15.91
N ILE A 689 -16.81 7.53 -17.22
CA ILE A 689 -17.51 6.38 -17.77
C ILE A 689 -16.47 5.36 -18.25
N GLY A 690 -16.89 4.11 -18.44
CA GLY A 690 -16.05 3.03 -18.93
C GLY A 690 -15.96 1.88 -17.96
N GLU A 691 -15.09 0.93 -18.29
CA GLU A 691 -14.91 -0.31 -17.52
C GLU A 691 -13.74 -0.19 -16.55
N PHE A 692 -13.91 -0.75 -15.37
CA PHE A 692 -12.93 -0.89 -14.31
C PHE A 692 -13.26 -2.12 -13.47
N VAL A 693 -12.51 -2.37 -12.39
CA VAL A 693 -12.70 -3.57 -11.58
C VAL A 693 -13.07 -3.27 -10.13
N LEU A 694 -13.79 -4.22 -9.52
CA LEU A 694 -13.77 -4.45 -8.07
C LEU A 694 -13.16 -5.83 -7.81
N HIS A 695 -12.51 -5.98 -6.65
CA HIS A 695 -11.86 -7.25 -6.34
C HIS A 695 -11.55 -7.41 -4.84
N CYS A 696 -11.18 -8.62 -4.47
CA CYS A 696 -10.51 -8.88 -3.20
C CYS A 696 -9.05 -8.41 -3.27
N HIS A 697 -8.60 -7.64 -2.29
CA HIS A 697 -7.19 -7.18 -2.26
C HIS A 697 -6.23 -8.17 -1.56
N ILE A 698 -6.62 -9.42 -1.37
CA ILE A 698 -5.69 -10.53 -1.26
C ILE A 698 -5.31 -10.88 -2.69
N LEU A 699 -4.11 -10.47 -3.10
CA LEU A 699 -3.76 -10.42 -4.53
C LEU A 699 -3.67 -11.81 -5.19
N ASP A 700 -3.37 -12.85 -4.44
CA ASP A 700 -3.42 -14.22 -4.96
C ASP A 700 -4.88 -14.73 -5.10
N HIS A 701 -5.87 -14.20 -4.37
CA HIS A 701 -7.29 -14.46 -4.61
C HIS A 701 -7.79 -13.71 -5.86
N GLU A 702 -7.37 -12.45 -6.04
CA GLU A 702 -7.63 -11.64 -7.24
C GLU A 702 -7.16 -12.38 -8.49
N ASP A 703 -5.88 -12.78 -8.52
CA ASP A 703 -5.25 -13.48 -9.66
C ASP A 703 -5.88 -14.84 -9.96
N GLN A 704 -6.64 -15.41 -9.04
CA GLN A 704 -7.33 -16.69 -9.17
C GLN A 704 -8.84 -16.55 -9.33
N GLY A 705 -9.35 -15.34 -9.61
CA GLY A 705 -10.72 -15.12 -10.06
C GLY A 705 -11.65 -14.35 -9.14
N MET A 706 -11.19 -13.85 -7.98
CA MET A 706 -12.00 -13.05 -7.06
C MET A 706 -12.01 -11.57 -7.45
N MET A 707 -12.45 -11.31 -8.68
CA MET A 707 -12.51 -9.99 -9.33
C MET A 707 -13.72 -9.92 -10.27
N GLU A 708 -14.16 -8.71 -10.62
CA GLU A 708 -15.25 -8.48 -11.56
C GLU A 708 -15.06 -7.16 -12.30
N ASN A 709 -15.34 -7.13 -13.60
CA ASN A 709 -15.44 -5.90 -14.38
C ASN A 709 -16.76 -5.21 -14.09
N ILE A 710 -16.69 -3.93 -13.81
CA ILE A 710 -17.81 -3.01 -13.62
C ILE A 710 -17.76 -1.94 -14.70
N ALA A 711 -18.90 -1.53 -15.21
CA ALA A 711 -19.01 -0.40 -16.12
C ALA A 711 -19.79 0.75 -15.50
N VAL A 712 -19.37 1.98 -15.76
CA VAL A 712 -20.18 3.18 -15.54
C VAL A 712 -20.64 3.71 -16.89
N SER A 713 -21.96 3.91 -17.02
CA SER A 713 -22.58 4.39 -18.25
C SER A 713 -23.44 5.64 -18.01
N LEU A 714 -23.74 6.38 -19.07
CA LEU A 714 -24.70 7.49 -18.99
C LEU A 714 -26.09 6.96 -18.65
N PRO A 715 -26.90 7.67 -17.83
CA PRO A 715 -28.20 7.19 -17.36
C PRO A 715 -29.21 6.85 -18.44
N ASP A 716 -29.19 7.58 -19.56
CA ASP A 716 -30.12 7.40 -20.68
C ASP A 716 -29.55 6.53 -21.83
N SER A 717 -28.29 6.11 -21.70
CA SER A 717 -27.77 5.12 -22.63
C SER A 717 -28.44 3.79 -22.32
N VAL A 718 -29.09 3.20 -23.30
CA VAL A 718 -29.37 1.77 -23.28
C VAL A 718 -27.99 1.14 -23.19
N GLY A 719 -27.60 0.70 -21.96
CA GLY A 719 -26.33 0.06 -21.77
C GLY A 719 -26.16 -1.03 -22.80
N PRO A 720 -25.01 -1.21 -23.46
CA PRO A 720 -24.84 -2.34 -24.31
C PRO A 720 -25.12 -3.57 -23.43
N SER A 721 -26.16 -4.30 -23.77
CA SER A 721 -26.20 -5.69 -23.35
C SER A 721 -24.86 -6.28 -23.79
N SER A 722 -24.22 -7.05 -22.94
CA SER A 722 -22.91 -7.67 -23.21
C SER A 722 -22.87 -8.41 -24.59
N ASN A 723 -24.02 -8.66 -25.18
CA ASN A 723 -24.18 -9.24 -26.49
C ASN A 723 -24.09 -8.24 -27.66
N LEU A 724 -24.31 -6.92 -27.44
CA LEU A 724 -24.26 -5.92 -28.52
C LEU A 724 -22.85 -5.37 -28.77
N MET A 725 -21.96 -5.39 -27.79
CA MET A 725 -20.56 -4.97 -27.97
C MET A 725 -19.75 -5.98 -28.78
N THR A 726 -20.06 -7.28 -28.68
CA THR A 726 -19.41 -8.36 -29.46
C THR A 726 -19.83 -8.38 -30.93
N GLU A 727 -21.03 -7.94 -31.28
CA GLU A 727 -21.51 -7.99 -32.68
C GLU A 727 -21.18 -6.72 -33.48
N GLN A 728 -21.06 -5.55 -32.89
CA GLN A 728 -20.81 -4.32 -33.65
C GLN A 728 -19.34 -4.06 -33.99
N HIS A 729 -18.37 -4.66 -33.29
CA HIS A 729 -16.96 -4.52 -33.66
C HIS A 729 -16.47 -5.47 -34.74
N HIS A 730 -17.26 -6.46 -35.14
CA HIS A 730 -16.86 -7.43 -36.18
C HIS A 730 -17.38 -7.15 -37.58
N SER A 731 -18.17 -6.10 -37.80
CA SER A 731 -18.82 -5.92 -39.13
C SER A 731 -18.32 -4.77 -40.00
N LYS A 732 -17.32 -3.99 -39.62
CA LYS A 732 -16.75 -2.94 -40.48
C LYS A 732 -15.28 -2.65 -40.21
N MET A 733 -14.41 -3.41 -40.79
CA MET A 733 -13.17 -2.92 -41.41
C MET A 733 -12.94 -3.64 -42.72
N PRO A 734 -12.58 -2.89 -43.77
CA PRO A 734 -12.37 -3.46 -45.11
C PRO A 734 -11.09 -4.29 -45.21
#